data_e7decf09b51c69361f016fd35bca8d72
#
_entry.id   e7decf09b51c69361f016fd35bca8d72
#
_cell.length_a   1.000
_cell.length_b   1.000
_cell.length_c   1.000
_cell.angle_alpha   90.00
_cell.angle_beta   90.00
_cell.angle_gamma   90.00
#
_symmetry.space_group_name_H-M   'P 1'
#
loop_
_entity.id
_entity.type
_entity.pdbx_description
1 polymer ?
#
loop_
_entity_poly.entity_id
_entity_poly.type
_entity_poly.pdbx_seq_one_letter_code
_entity_poly.pdbx_strand_id
1 'polypeptide(L)'
;MNMKFKATLLGLSIAAVLPTMNMAQTPVYLDTSKPIEERVKDALSRMTLEEKVKMTHAQSKFSSPGVPRLGIPEVWATDGPHGIRPEVLWDEWDQAGWTNDSCIAYPALTCLSATWNPEMSYLYGKSIGEEARYRKKDILLGPGVNIYRTPLNGRNFEYMGEDPYLSSIMVVPYIKGVQENGVAACVKHYALNNQEFNRHTTNVHLSDRALYEIYLPAFKAAVQEGGAWAIMGAYNLYSFSEDTDSGKLYKTPHACHNKRLLQDILRKEWGFDGVVVSDWGGVHDTFQAISNGLDMEFGSWTNGLSAGTRNAYDNYYLAHPYLKLIQDGTVGTKELDEKVSNILRLIFRTSMNPHKPFGSLASPEHGQAGRKIGEEGIVLLQNKDNVLPIDLKKARKIAVIGENAIKMMTVGGGSSSLKVKYEISPLDGLKNRVGSQAEVLYARGYVGDPTGEYNGVQTGQDLKDDRSEDELLAEAVEVSKDADYVIFFGGLNKSNHQDCEDSDRASLGLPYAQDRVIGELAKVNKNLIVVNISGNAVAMPWVNEVPAIVQGWFLGSEAGTALASVLLGDANPSGKLPFTFPARLEDVGAHKLGEYPGNKEELAYSKNNGDTINEIYREDIFVGYRWADKEKIKPLFPFGHGLSYTTFAYGKPSADKKVMTADDTISFTINVKNTGTREGQEVIQLYVSDKKSSLPRPVKELKGFKKVKLAPGEEKAVTLTIDKKALSFFDDVKHEWMAEPGKFEAVIGTSSRDIKGIVPFELR
;
A
#
# COMPACT_ATOMS: atom_id res chain seq x y z
N MET A 1 -22.17 -90.59 -51.91
CA MET A 1 -22.50 -91.25 -50.65
C MET A 1 -22.47 -90.17 -49.58
N ASN A 2 -23.68 -89.68 -49.23
CA ASN A 2 -23.93 -88.53 -48.37
C ASN A 2 -24.07 -88.95 -46.91
N MET A 3 -23.27 -88.46 -46.02
CA MET A 3 -23.51 -88.53 -44.57
C MET A 3 -23.77 -87.14 -43.99
N LYS A 4 -25.01 -86.92 -43.51
CA LYS A 4 -25.38 -85.69 -42.81
C LYS A 4 -25.06 -85.89 -41.34
N PHE A 5 -24.22 -84.99 -40.78
CA PHE A 5 -24.07 -84.86 -39.36
C PHE A 5 -25.03 -83.77 -38.83
N LYS A 6 -25.82 -84.10 -37.86
CA LYS A 6 -26.65 -83.21 -37.07
C LYS A 6 -25.79 -82.74 -35.89
N ALA A 7 -25.51 -81.46 -35.79
CA ALA A 7 -24.92 -80.84 -34.59
C ALA A 7 -26.03 -80.32 -33.69
N THR A 8 -26.08 -80.83 -32.45
CA THR A 8 -27.00 -80.39 -31.40
C THR A 8 -26.23 -79.22 -30.64
N LEU A 9 -26.74 -78.02 -30.73
CA LEU A 9 -26.25 -76.90 -29.92
C LEU A 9 -26.82 -76.96 -28.51
N LEU A 10 -26.01 -77.22 -27.51
CA LEU A 10 -26.26 -76.97 -26.10
C LEU A 10 -25.97 -75.54 -25.79
N GLY A 11 -26.96 -74.67 -25.56
CA GLY A 11 -26.72 -73.29 -25.15
C GLY A 11 -26.37 -73.22 -23.64
N LEU A 12 -25.12 -72.93 -23.32
CA LEU A 12 -24.75 -72.55 -21.98
C LEU A 12 -24.90 -71.02 -21.86
N SER A 13 -25.95 -70.57 -21.13
CA SER A 13 -26.12 -69.16 -20.74
C SER A 13 -25.15 -68.87 -19.59
N ILE A 14 -24.00 -68.28 -19.88
CA ILE A 14 -23.09 -67.68 -18.88
C ILE A 14 -23.69 -66.28 -18.55
N ALA A 15 -24.36 -66.15 -17.43
CA ALA A 15 -24.74 -64.86 -16.84
C ALA A 15 -23.41 -64.17 -16.37
N ALA A 16 -22.89 -63.27 -17.17
CA ALA A 16 -21.80 -62.41 -16.75
C ALA A 16 -22.32 -61.47 -15.66
N VAL A 17 -22.03 -61.80 -14.42
CA VAL A 17 -22.14 -60.86 -13.29
C VAL A 17 -20.99 -59.82 -13.45
N LEU A 18 -21.29 -58.72 -14.14
CA LEU A 18 -20.42 -57.54 -14.12
C LEU A 18 -20.42 -57.00 -12.67
N PRO A 19 -19.27 -56.93 -12.01
CA PRO A 19 -19.23 -56.22 -10.75
C PRO A 19 -19.65 -54.76 -11.04
N THR A 20 -20.77 -54.34 -10.45
CA THR A 20 -21.09 -52.91 -10.35
C THR A 20 -19.95 -52.27 -9.61
N MET A 21 -19.00 -51.67 -10.35
CA MET A 21 -18.09 -50.71 -9.77
C MET A 21 -18.98 -49.63 -9.18
N ASN A 22 -19.13 -49.65 -7.86
CA ASN A 22 -19.60 -48.50 -7.11
C ASN A 22 -18.59 -47.38 -7.41
N MET A 23 -18.89 -46.55 -8.38
CA MET A 23 -18.16 -45.31 -8.57
C MET A 23 -18.31 -44.56 -7.24
N ALA A 24 -17.24 -44.55 -6.44
CA ALA A 24 -17.23 -43.81 -5.19
C ALA A 24 -17.62 -42.37 -5.55
N GLN A 25 -18.74 -41.91 -4.97
CA GLN A 25 -19.26 -40.57 -5.23
C GLN A 25 -18.12 -39.57 -4.93
N THR A 26 -17.80 -38.69 -5.87
CA THR A 26 -16.80 -37.65 -5.68
C THR A 26 -17.06 -36.89 -4.38
N PRO A 27 -16.13 -36.80 -3.45
CA PRO A 27 -16.31 -36.04 -2.22
C PRO A 27 -16.82 -34.62 -2.50
N VAL A 28 -17.72 -34.11 -1.66
CA VAL A 28 -18.35 -32.80 -1.88
C VAL A 28 -17.31 -31.67 -1.96
N TYR A 29 -16.23 -31.73 -1.17
CA TYR A 29 -15.18 -30.71 -1.20
C TYR A 29 -14.40 -30.63 -2.54
N LEU A 30 -14.38 -31.71 -3.32
CA LEU A 30 -13.78 -31.78 -4.67
C LEU A 30 -14.77 -31.39 -5.78
N ASP A 31 -16.07 -31.39 -5.50
CA ASP A 31 -17.10 -31.00 -6.47
C ASP A 31 -17.19 -29.48 -6.59
N THR A 32 -16.60 -28.94 -7.64
CA THR A 32 -16.55 -27.49 -7.89
C THR A 32 -17.90 -26.86 -8.23
N SER A 33 -18.94 -27.66 -8.50
CA SER A 33 -20.31 -27.18 -8.69
C SER A 33 -21.02 -26.84 -7.38
N LYS A 34 -20.50 -27.31 -6.25
CA LYS A 34 -21.05 -27.05 -4.92
C LYS A 34 -20.61 -25.69 -4.36
N PRO A 35 -21.49 -25.06 -3.56
CA PRO A 35 -21.11 -23.84 -2.83
C PRO A 35 -19.86 -24.07 -1.97
N ILE A 36 -19.02 -23.03 -1.87
CA ILE A 36 -17.76 -23.10 -1.12
C ILE A 36 -18.00 -23.57 0.33
N GLU A 37 -19.04 -23.09 0.99
CA GLU A 37 -19.33 -23.45 2.40
C GLU A 37 -19.70 -24.94 2.57
N GLU A 38 -20.37 -25.56 1.60
CA GLU A 38 -20.59 -27.00 1.62
C GLU A 38 -19.29 -27.78 1.45
N ARG A 39 -18.42 -27.29 0.58
CA ARG A 39 -17.09 -27.86 0.34
C ARG A 39 -16.21 -27.75 1.58
N VAL A 40 -16.20 -26.59 2.25
CA VAL A 40 -15.48 -26.34 3.51
C VAL A 40 -15.95 -27.31 4.57
N LYS A 41 -17.26 -27.43 4.81
CA LYS A 41 -17.82 -28.33 5.80
C LYS A 41 -17.45 -29.80 5.55
N ASP A 42 -17.52 -30.27 4.31
CA ASP A 42 -17.12 -31.63 3.96
C ASP A 42 -15.64 -31.89 4.16
N ALA A 43 -14.77 -30.99 3.69
CA ALA A 43 -13.33 -31.09 3.89
C ALA A 43 -12.97 -31.14 5.37
N LEU A 44 -13.48 -30.20 6.17
CA LEU A 44 -13.25 -30.08 7.61
C LEU A 44 -13.62 -31.36 8.36
N SER A 45 -14.75 -31.99 7.99
CA SER A 45 -15.24 -33.23 8.61
C SER A 45 -14.35 -34.44 8.37
N ARG A 46 -13.47 -34.38 7.36
CA ARG A 46 -12.55 -35.47 6.97
C ARG A 46 -11.14 -35.33 7.53
N MET A 47 -10.83 -34.19 8.14
CA MET A 47 -9.51 -33.87 8.65
C MET A 47 -9.30 -34.43 10.07
N THR A 48 -8.08 -34.88 10.36
CA THR A 48 -7.65 -35.19 11.72
C THR A 48 -7.36 -33.93 12.50
N LEU A 49 -7.22 -34.04 13.83
CA LEU A 49 -6.86 -32.91 14.69
C LEU A 49 -5.49 -32.34 14.31
N GLU A 50 -4.51 -33.19 14.07
CA GLU A 50 -3.15 -32.82 13.70
C GLU A 50 -3.12 -32.12 12.34
N GLU A 51 -3.90 -32.58 11.35
CA GLU A 51 -4.02 -31.94 10.04
C GLU A 51 -4.59 -30.53 10.17
N LYS A 52 -5.62 -30.37 11.01
CA LYS A 52 -6.21 -29.05 11.28
C LYS A 52 -5.22 -28.08 11.90
N VAL A 53 -4.49 -28.52 12.97
CA VAL A 53 -3.50 -27.69 13.65
C VAL A 53 -2.37 -27.27 12.68
N LYS A 54 -1.86 -28.21 11.88
CA LYS A 54 -0.80 -27.92 10.91
C LYS A 54 -1.16 -26.80 9.93
N MET A 55 -2.42 -26.66 9.53
CA MET A 55 -2.84 -25.60 8.62
C MET A 55 -2.80 -24.20 9.25
N THR A 56 -2.78 -24.08 10.58
CA THR A 56 -2.82 -22.77 11.28
C THR A 56 -1.45 -22.13 11.49
N HIS A 57 -0.37 -22.76 11.05
CA HIS A 57 0.98 -22.20 11.16
C HIS A 57 1.85 -22.52 9.95
N ALA A 58 2.93 -21.79 9.81
CA ALA A 58 3.88 -21.97 8.72
C ALA A 58 4.61 -23.32 8.77
N GLN A 59 5.05 -23.79 7.62
CA GLN A 59 6.02 -24.88 7.43
C GLN A 59 7.31 -24.43 6.73
N SER A 60 7.29 -23.23 6.17
CA SER A 60 8.42 -22.57 5.54
C SER A 60 8.33 -21.07 5.75
N LYS A 61 9.28 -20.29 5.19
CA LYS A 61 9.22 -18.81 5.28
C LYS A 61 7.91 -18.24 4.74
N PHE A 62 7.31 -18.84 3.68
CA PHE A 62 6.16 -18.31 2.99
C PHE A 62 5.04 -19.32 2.71
N SER A 63 5.06 -20.51 3.36
CA SER A 63 4.01 -21.48 3.14
C SER A 63 3.47 -22.10 4.42
N SER A 64 2.20 -22.49 4.37
CA SER A 64 1.50 -23.28 5.37
C SER A 64 1.13 -24.64 4.77
N PRO A 65 1.16 -25.74 5.54
CA PRO A 65 0.84 -27.06 5.03
C PRO A 65 -0.59 -27.17 4.49
N GLY A 66 -0.76 -27.95 3.42
CA GLY A 66 -2.05 -28.48 3.03
C GLY A 66 -2.38 -29.79 3.73
N VAL A 67 -3.33 -30.54 3.17
CA VAL A 67 -3.70 -31.89 3.61
C VAL A 67 -3.51 -32.87 2.45
N PRO A 68 -2.28 -33.39 2.23
CA PRO A 68 -1.95 -34.22 1.07
C PRO A 68 -2.86 -35.46 0.96
N ARG A 69 -3.24 -36.07 2.06
CA ARG A 69 -4.15 -37.23 2.11
C ARG A 69 -5.50 -36.93 1.47
N LEU A 70 -5.95 -35.67 1.54
CA LEU A 70 -7.19 -35.21 0.93
C LEU A 70 -6.96 -34.50 -0.41
N GLY A 71 -5.72 -34.37 -0.88
CA GLY A 71 -5.41 -33.61 -2.09
C GLY A 71 -5.63 -32.10 -1.93
N ILE A 72 -5.65 -31.60 -0.70
CA ILE A 72 -5.72 -30.15 -0.40
C ILE A 72 -4.29 -29.59 -0.44
N PRO A 73 -4.00 -28.62 -1.32
CA PRO A 73 -2.66 -28.10 -1.50
C PRO A 73 -2.21 -27.22 -0.34
N GLU A 74 -0.90 -26.95 -0.29
CA GLU A 74 -0.28 -25.92 0.55
C GLU A 74 -0.79 -24.54 0.18
N VAL A 75 -0.75 -23.60 1.13
CA VAL A 75 -0.97 -22.18 0.91
C VAL A 75 0.37 -21.47 0.78
N TRP A 76 0.57 -20.76 -0.31
CA TRP A 76 1.79 -19.99 -0.56
C TRP A 76 1.51 -18.48 -0.54
N ALA A 77 2.22 -17.77 0.33
CA ALA A 77 2.26 -16.31 0.34
C ALA A 77 3.48 -15.77 -0.43
N THR A 78 3.46 -14.50 -0.74
CA THR A 78 4.61 -13.75 -1.24
C THR A 78 4.56 -12.31 -0.76
N ASP A 79 5.73 -11.76 -0.38
CA ASP A 79 5.85 -10.33 -0.19
C ASP A 79 5.63 -9.58 -1.49
N GLY A 80 5.32 -8.31 -1.32
CA GLY A 80 5.28 -7.29 -2.34
C GLY A 80 3.99 -6.52 -2.36
N PRO A 81 3.94 -5.26 -1.96
CA PRO A 81 2.92 -4.37 -2.47
C PRO A 81 3.29 -3.79 -3.84
N HIS A 82 4.57 -3.85 -4.28
CA HIS A 82 5.10 -3.21 -5.49
C HIS A 82 5.59 -4.17 -6.58
N GLY A 83 5.57 -5.48 -6.32
CA GLY A 83 6.04 -6.54 -7.21
C GLY A 83 6.14 -7.85 -6.46
N ILE A 84 6.39 -8.94 -7.16
CA ILE A 84 6.44 -10.27 -6.54
C ILE A 84 7.87 -10.57 -6.11
N ARG A 85 8.08 -10.73 -4.80
CA ARG A 85 9.39 -11.05 -4.22
C ARG A 85 10.00 -12.30 -4.88
N PRO A 86 11.35 -12.36 -5.08
CA PRO A 86 12.02 -13.58 -5.51
C PRO A 86 11.82 -14.72 -4.52
N GLU A 87 11.90 -15.96 -4.99
CA GLU A 87 11.80 -17.13 -4.11
C GLU A 87 12.99 -17.17 -3.14
N VAL A 88 12.69 -17.50 -1.89
CA VAL A 88 13.67 -17.68 -0.83
C VAL A 88 13.85 -19.17 -0.52
N LEU A 89 14.91 -19.53 0.19
CA LEU A 89 15.12 -20.87 0.70
C LEU A 89 14.01 -21.24 1.70
N TRP A 90 13.79 -22.53 1.88
CA TRP A 90 12.69 -23.04 2.70
C TRP A 90 12.71 -22.49 4.14
N ASP A 91 13.88 -22.50 4.78
CA ASP A 91 14.08 -22.12 6.17
C ASP A 91 14.89 -20.82 6.36
N GLU A 92 15.36 -20.20 5.29
CA GLU A 92 16.26 -19.04 5.33
C GLU A 92 15.73 -17.90 4.46
N TRP A 93 16.21 -16.68 4.72
CA TRP A 93 15.77 -15.50 3.98
C TRP A 93 16.52 -15.30 2.65
N ASP A 94 17.62 -16.08 2.44
CA ASP A 94 18.38 -15.99 1.21
C ASP A 94 17.56 -16.42 -0.01
N GLN A 95 17.86 -15.82 -1.15
CA GLN A 95 17.19 -16.19 -2.40
C GLN A 95 17.45 -17.64 -2.76
N ALA A 96 16.45 -18.32 -3.27
CA ALA A 96 16.57 -19.68 -3.81
C ALA A 96 17.44 -19.75 -5.09
N GLY A 97 17.75 -18.60 -5.69
CA GLY A 97 18.60 -18.49 -6.88
C GLY A 97 17.93 -18.95 -8.18
N TRP A 98 16.60 -18.96 -8.23
CA TRP A 98 15.87 -19.31 -9.46
C TRP A 98 16.09 -18.25 -10.54
N THR A 99 16.18 -18.68 -11.81
CA THR A 99 16.42 -17.77 -12.94
C THR A 99 15.14 -17.21 -13.54
N ASN A 100 13.98 -17.74 -13.18
CA ASN A 100 12.66 -17.40 -13.71
C ASN A 100 11.72 -16.73 -12.69
N ASP A 101 12.27 -16.06 -11.69
CA ASP A 101 11.52 -15.41 -10.62
C ASP A 101 11.67 -13.89 -10.59
N SER A 102 12.27 -13.29 -11.61
CA SER A 102 12.33 -11.83 -11.76
C SER A 102 10.98 -11.27 -12.19
N CYS A 103 10.56 -10.20 -11.51
CA CYS A 103 9.25 -9.54 -11.73
C CYS A 103 9.39 -8.20 -12.44
N ILE A 104 8.26 -7.53 -12.70
CA ILE A 104 8.19 -6.09 -12.90
C ILE A 104 8.00 -5.43 -11.54
N ALA A 105 8.79 -4.41 -11.25
CA ALA A 105 8.50 -3.49 -10.15
C ALA A 105 7.53 -2.41 -10.63
N TYR A 106 6.42 -2.29 -9.92
CA TYR A 106 5.44 -1.23 -10.12
C TYR A 106 5.78 -0.01 -9.26
N PRO A 107 5.20 1.18 -9.55
CA PRO A 107 5.38 2.35 -8.68
C PRO A 107 4.95 2.09 -7.24
N ALA A 108 5.58 2.78 -6.29
CA ALA A 108 5.20 2.76 -4.88
C ALA A 108 3.72 3.15 -4.68
N LEU A 109 3.07 2.66 -3.62
CA LEU A 109 1.64 2.91 -3.41
C LEU A 109 1.31 4.39 -3.17
N THR A 110 2.26 5.20 -2.68
CA THR A 110 2.12 6.66 -2.66
C THR A 110 1.99 7.25 -4.05
N CYS A 111 2.73 6.74 -5.04
CA CYS A 111 2.57 7.13 -6.44
C CYS A 111 1.22 6.67 -7.01
N LEU A 112 0.81 5.43 -6.71
CA LEU A 112 -0.50 4.93 -7.14
C LEU A 112 -1.62 5.82 -6.60
N SER A 113 -1.58 6.16 -5.32
CA SER A 113 -2.56 7.04 -4.69
C SER A 113 -2.52 8.46 -5.28
N ALA A 114 -1.32 8.96 -5.65
CA ALA A 114 -1.16 10.26 -6.31
C ALA A 114 -1.80 10.33 -7.70
N THR A 115 -2.16 9.21 -8.31
CA THR A 115 -2.96 9.22 -9.55
C THR A 115 -4.37 9.74 -9.32
N TRP A 116 -4.94 9.62 -8.13
CA TRP A 116 -6.34 9.90 -7.82
C TRP A 116 -7.28 9.25 -8.85
N ASN A 117 -6.92 8.08 -9.32
CA ASN A 117 -7.62 7.37 -10.37
C ASN A 117 -7.83 5.89 -10.01
N PRO A 118 -9.05 5.48 -9.65
CA PRO A 118 -9.38 4.09 -9.34
C PRO A 118 -9.09 3.09 -10.47
N GLU A 119 -9.11 3.53 -11.74
CA GLU A 119 -8.77 2.67 -12.88
C GLU A 119 -7.29 2.28 -12.87
N MET A 120 -6.40 3.19 -12.43
CA MET A 120 -4.97 2.89 -12.26
C MET A 120 -4.75 1.91 -11.12
N SER A 121 -5.54 2.01 -10.08
CA SER A 121 -5.47 1.08 -8.96
C SER A 121 -5.94 -0.34 -9.36
N TYR A 122 -7.00 -0.44 -10.16
CA TYR A 122 -7.44 -1.73 -10.73
C TYR A 122 -6.37 -2.33 -11.67
N LEU A 123 -5.83 -1.50 -12.58
CA LEU A 123 -4.75 -1.92 -13.49
C LEU A 123 -3.53 -2.44 -12.73
N TYR A 124 -3.17 -1.76 -11.64
CA TYR A 124 -2.08 -2.18 -10.76
C TYR A 124 -2.36 -3.56 -10.15
N GLY A 125 -3.51 -3.69 -9.47
CA GLY A 125 -3.91 -4.95 -8.82
C GLY A 125 -4.00 -6.12 -9.82
N LYS A 126 -4.55 -5.87 -11.00
CA LYS A 126 -4.61 -6.87 -12.08
C LYS A 126 -3.23 -7.34 -12.50
N SER A 127 -2.34 -6.42 -12.81
CA SER A 127 -1.01 -6.74 -13.34
C SER A 127 -0.15 -7.49 -12.31
N ILE A 128 -0.12 -7.04 -11.07
CA ILE A 128 0.63 -7.74 -10.00
C ILE A 128 -0.02 -9.09 -9.64
N GLY A 129 -1.35 -9.17 -9.71
CA GLY A 129 -2.10 -10.42 -9.51
C GLY A 129 -1.79 -11.47 -10.58
N GLU A 130 -1.63 -11.07 -11.84
CA GLU A 130 -1.20 -11.95 -12.93
C GLU A 130 0.20 -12.55 -12.67
N GLU A 131 1.15 -11.75 -12.18
CA GLU A 131 2.48 -12.23 -11.81
C GLU A 131 2.45 -13.19 -10.62
N ALA A 132 1.68 -12.84 -9.57
CA ALA A 132 1.50 -13.69 -8.40
C ALA A 132 0.86 -15.05 -8.80
N ARG A 133 -0.15 -15.02 -9.66
CA ARG A 133 -0.81 -16.25 -10.14
C ARG A 133 0.14 -17.12 -10.96
N TYR A 134 0.91 -16.55 -11.88
CA TYR A 134 1.95 -17.28 -12.64
C TYR A 134 2.93 -17.98 -11.71
N ARG A 135 3.35 -17.31 -10.63
CA ARG A 135 4.24 -17.84 -9.60
C ARG A 135 3.50 -18.78 -8.60
N LYS A 136 2.25 -19.15 -8.87
CA LYS A 136 1.41 -20.05 -8.05
C LYS A 136 1.25 -19.58 -6.61
N LYS A 137 1.22 -18.27 -6.37
CA LYS A 137 0.96 -17.73 -5.06
C LYS A 137 -0.54 -17.68 -4.79
N ASP A 138 -0.93 -17.97 -3.55
CA ASP A 138 -2.31 -17.92 -3.08
C ASP A 138 -2.61 -16.59 -2.40
N ILE A 139 -1.58 -16.00 -1.75
CA ILE A 139 -1.68 -14.75 -1.01
C ILE A 139 -0.60 -13.79 -1.46
N LEU A 140 -1.00 -12.60 -1.90
CA LEU A 140 -0.11 -11.45 -2.10
C LEU A 140 -0.20 -10.57 -0.85
N LEU A 141 0.93 -10.34 -0.15
CA LEU A 141 1.02 -9.53 1.07
C LEU A 141 0.98 -8.02 0.72
N GLY A 142 -0.17 -7.58 0.34
CA GLY A 142 -0.49 -6.21 -0.08
C GLY A 142 -1.96 -6.08 -0.49
N PRO A 143 -2.47 -4.82 -0.59
CA PRO A 143 -1.77 -3.55 -0.43
C PRO A 143 -1.58 -3.12 1.03
N GLY A 144 -0.62 -2.22 1.27
CA GLY A 144 -0.50 -1.47 2.52
C GLY A 144 -1.43 -0.26 2.53
N VAL A 145 -2.14 -0.01 3.66
CA VAL A 145 -3.13 1.07 3.76
C VAL A 145 -3.07 1.86 5.06
N ASN A 146 -1.99 1.72 5.84
CA ASN A 146 -1.84 2.51 7.06
C ASN A 146 -1.78 4.01 6.73
N ILE A 147 -2.32 4.82 7.63
CA ILE A 147 -2.38 6.28 7.43
C ILE A 147 -1.00 6.91 7.59
N TYR A 148 -0.65 7.83 6.72
CA TYR A 148 0.51 8.69 6.78
C TYR A 148 0.36 9.68 7.94
N ARG A 149 0.75 9.26 9.16
CA ARG A 149 0.64 10.05 10.39
C ARG A 149 1.82 11.02 10.56
N THR A 150 3.01 10.59 10.16
CA THR A 150 4.26 11.34 10.24
C THR A 150 5.09 11.17 8.96
N PRO A 151 5.79 12.22 8.49
CA PRO A 151 6.69 12.11 7.36
C PRO A 151 7.97 11.33 7.67
N LEU A 152 8.19 10.89 8.91
CA LEU A 152 9.38 10.15 9.30
C LEU A 152 9.22 8.64 9.24
N ASN A 153 8.00 8.11 9.16
CA ASN A 153 7.78 6.67 9.07
C ASN A 153 8.42 6.08 7.80
N GLY A 154 9.35 5.14 7.99
CA GLY A 154 10.13 4.53 6.92
C GLY A 154 9.32 3.77 5.88
N ARG A 155 8.12 3.26 6.23
CA ARG A 155 7.26 2.48 5.31
C ARG A 155 6.13 3.28 4.66
N ASN A 156 6.10 4.60 4.80
CA ASN A 156 5.06 5.40 4.16
C ASN A 156 4.94 5.18 2.64
N PHE A 157 6.05 4.89 1.95
CA PHE A 157 6.06 4.59 0.52
C PHE A 157 5.18 3.38 0.15
N GLU A 158 4.94 2.46 1.08
CA GLU A 158 4.09 1.28 0.91
C GLU A 158 2.60 1.56 1.17
N TYR A 159 2.22 2.81 1.55
CA TYR A 159 0.87 3.17 1.96
C TYR A 159 0.24 4.19 1.01
N MET A 160 -1.06 4.49 1.20
CA MET A 160 -1.85 5.29 0.25
C MET A 160 -2.08 6.74 0.68
N GLY A 161 -1.40 7.23 1.73
CA GLY A 161 -1.43 8.64 2.12
C GLY A 161 -2.12 8.93 3.44
N GLU A 162 -2.44 10.21 3.67
CA GLU A 162 -2.95 10.72 4.96
C GLU A 162 -4.48 10.75 5.07
N ASP A 163 -5.18 10.56 3.94
CA ASP A 163 -6.64 10.72 3.92
C ASP A 163 -7.35 9.37 3.85
N PRO A 164 -8.21 9.05 4.84
CA PRO A 164 -8.92 7.78 4.90
C PRO A 164 -9.91 7.59 3.75
N TYR A 165 -10.51 8.65 3.20
CA TYR A 165 -11.43 8.56 2.07
C TYR A 165 -10.68 8.22 0.77
N LEU A 166 -9.59 8.94 0.46
CA LEU A 166 -8.75 8.63 -0.70
C LEU A 166 -8.24 7.20 -0.66
N SER A 167 -7.68 6.78 0.49
CA SER A 167 -7.17 5.42 0.67
C SER A 167 -8.27 4.37 0.49
N SER A 168 -9.48 4.63 1.00
CA SER A 168 -10.64 3.72 0.84
C SER A 168 -11.06 3.56 -0.61
N ILE A 169 -11.09 4.65 -1.38
CA ILE A 169 -11.45 4.60 -2.82
C ILE A 169 -10.38 3.88 -3.64
N MET A 170 -9.11 4.05 -3.30
CA MET A 170 -8.01 3.46 -4.05
C MET A 170 -7.76 1.98 -3.73
N VAL A 171 -8.00 1.53 -2.49
CA VAL A 171 -7.74 0.15 -2.08
C VAL A 171 -8.70 -0.86 -2.73
N VAL A 172 -9.97 -0.48 -2.90
CA VAL A 172 -11.02 -1.38 -3.42
C VAL A 172 -10.72 -1.92 -4.81
N PRO A 173 -10.42 -1.09 -5.84
CA PRO A 173 -10.10 -1.62 -7.17
C PRO A 173 -8.79 -2.40 -7.22
N TYR A 174 -7.79 -2.06 -6.38
CA TYR A 174 -6.57 -2.86 -6.24
C TYR A 174 -6.90 -4.31 -5.86
N ILE A 175 -7.69 -4.49 -4.79
CA ILE A 175 -8.09 -5.81 -4.29
C ILE A 175 -8.84 -6.58 -5.37
N LYS A 176 -9.80 -5.96 -6.05
CA LYS A 176 -10.56 -6.59 -7.13
C LYS A 176 -9.66 -7.07 -8.27
N GLY A 177 -8.70 -6.24 -8.69
CA GLY A 177 -7.72 -6.59 -9.71
C GLY A 177 -6.84 -7.78 -9.32
N VAL A 178 -6.35 -7.84 -8.07
CA VAL A 178 -5.57 -8.99 -7.58
C VAL A 178 -6.43 -10.26 -7.56
N GLN A 179 -7.64 -10.18 -6.98
CA GLN A 179 -8.46 -11.35 -6.68
C GLN A 179 -9.12 -11.97 -7.91
N GLU A 180 -9.32 -11.22 -9.00
CA GLU A 180 -9.77 -11.81 -10.27
C GLU A 180 -8.78 -12.83 -10.86
N ASN A 181 -7.52 -12.77 -10.43
CA ASN A 181 -6.48 -13.73 -10.79
C ASN A 181 -6.47 -14.99 -9.91
N GLY A 182 -7.43 -15.14 -8.99
CA GLY A 182 -7.46 -16.25 -8.03
C GLY A 182 -6.30 -16.17 -7.03
N VAL A 183 -5.89 -14.97 -6.65
CA VAL A 183 -4.90 -14.65 -5.62
C VAL A 183 -5.55 -13.77 -4.57
N ALA A 184 -5.38 -14.07 -3.29
CA ALA A 184 -5.88 -13.23 -2.21
C ALA A 184 -5.04 -11.97 -2.08
N ALA A 185 -5.67 -10.80 -2.09
CA ALA A 185 -5.07 -9.57 -1.60
C ALA A 185 -5.08 -9.63 -0.07
N CYS A 186 -3.89 -9.50 0.56
CA CYS A 186 -3.73 -9.47 2.01
C CYS A 186 -3.46 -8.05 2.47
N VAL A 187 -4.52 -7.34 2.84
CA VAL A 187 -4.43 -5.92 3.20
C VAL A 187 -3.71 -5.74 4.53
N LYS A 188 -2.74 -4.82 4.60
CA LYS A 188 -1.81 -4.68 5.73
C LYS A 188 -1.52 -3.23 6.11
N HIS A 189 -1.03 -2.97 7.32
CA HIS A 189 -0.90 -3.84 8.49
C HIS A 189 -2.03 -3.48 9.47
N TYR A 190 -2.90 -4.42 9.84
CA TYR A 190 -4.12 -4.20 10.62
C TYR A 190 -3.84 -4.38 12.12
N ALA A 191 -3.80 -3.29 12.94
CA ALA A 191 -3.91 -1.91 12.56
C ALA A 191 -2.92 -1.07 13.38
N LEU A 192 -2.77 0.21 13.00
CA LEU A 192 -2.01 1.20 13.78
C LEU A 192 -0.49 1.08 13.70
N ASN A 193 0.07 0.40 12.70
CA ASN A 193 1.51 0.43 12.44
C ASN A 193 1.87 1.71 11.66
N ASN A 194 2.03 2.83 12.37
CA ASN A 194 2.26 4.15 11.80
C ASN A 194 3.69 4.67 12.04
N GLN A 195 4.59 3.81 12.54
CA GLN A 195 6.02 4.01 12.69
C GLN A 195 6.76 2.68 12.63
N GLU A 196 8.04 2.71 12.25
CA GLU A 196 8.91 1.54 12.22
C GLU A 196 9.79 1.46 13.47
N PHE A 197 10.15 2.61 14.03
CA PHE A 197 10.94 2.65 15.26
C PHE A 197 10.21 1.98 16.41
N ASN A 198 10.82 0.97 17.00
CA ASN A 198 10.27 0.16 18.10
C ASN A 198 8.88 -0.46 17.78
N ARG A 199 8.56 -0.75 16.54
CA ARG A 199 7.25 -1.26 16.10
C ARG A 199 6.75 -2.49 16.86
N HIS A 200 7.66 -3.36 17.35
CA HIS A 200 7.32 -4.55 18.13
C HIS A 200 6.97 -4.26 19.60
N THR A 201 7.31 -3.09 20.11
CA THR A 201 7.14 -2.71 21.52
C THR A 201 6.33 -1.44 21.72
N THR A 202 5.96 -0.76 20.65
CA THR A 202 5.11 0.43 20.70
C THR A 202 3.67 0.05 21.04
N ASN A 203 3.15 0.61 22.14
CA ASN A 203 1.77 0.46 22.56
C ASN A 203 0.99 1.72 22.18
N VAL A 204 0.12 1.60 21.20
CA VAL A 204 -0.64 2.72 20.65
C VAL A 204 -1.89 2.96 21.48
N HIS A 205 -2.10 4.22 21.87
CA HIS A 205 -3.29 4.72 22.55
C HIS A 205 -3.96 5.80 21.69
N LEU A 206 -5.24 5.65 21.42
CA LEU A 206 -6.03 6.64 20.69
C LEU A 206 -7.50 6.54 21.08
N SER A 207 -8.27 7.59 20.78
CA SER A 207 -9.71 7.56 20.92
C SER A 207 -10.37 6.60 19.93
N ASP A 208 -11.54 6.07 20.27
CA ASP A 208 -12.35 5.29 19.33
C ASP A 208 -12.71 6.14 18.11
N ARG A 209 -12.89 7.41 18.30
CA ARG A 209 -13.16 8.34 17.22
C ARG A 209 -12.02 8.38 16.20
N ALA A 210 -10.79 8.57 16.64
CA ALA A 210 -9.62 8.52 15.74
C ALA A 210 -9.49 7.14 15.07
N LEU A 211 -9.71 6.06 15.81
CA LEU A 211 -9.68 4.71 15.28
C LEU A 211 -10.66 4.53 14.11
N TYR A 212 -11.94 4.88 14.30
CA TYR A 212 -13.01 4.67 13.32
C TYR A 212 -13.03 5.70 12.19
N GLU A 213 -12.64 6.97 12.45
CA GLU A 213 -12.67 8.02 11.43
C GLU A 213 -11.41 8.09 10.57
N ILE A 214 -10.24 7.70 11.11
CA ILE A 214 -8.93 7.89 10.45
C ILE A 214 -8.24 6.57 10.11
N TYR A 215 -8.05 5.67 11.09
CA TYR A 215 -7.13 4.54 10.92
C TYR A 215 -7.77 3.28 10.35
N LEU A 216 -9.07 3.08 10.53
CA LEU A 216 -9.78 1.89 10.06
C LEU A 216 -10.54 2.00 8.73
N PRO A 217 -10.92 3.20 8.19
CA PRO A 217 -11.80 3.26 7.02
C PRO A 217 -11.28 2.52 5.78
N ALA A 218 -9.97 2.60 5.48
CA ALA A 218 -9.40 1.90 4.33
C ALA A 218 -9.48 0.37 4.48
N PHE A 219 -9.27 -0.16 5.69
CA PHE A 219 -9.44 -1.59 5.99
C PHE A 219 -10.91 -2.00 5.89
N LYS A 220 -11.84 -1.16 6.39
CA LYS A 220 -13.28 -1.41 6.28
C LYS A 220 -13.72 -1.47 4.82
N ALA A 221 -13.30 -0.52 4.00
CA ALA A 221 -13.57 -0.50 2.56
C ALA A 221 -12.96 -1.72 1.86
N ALA A 222 -11.74 -2.12 2.23
CA ALA A 222 -11.09 -3.32 1.72
C ALA A 222 -11.93 -4.58 1.97
N VAL A 223 -12.52 -4.72 3.15
CA VAL A 223 -13.36 -5.86 3.53
C VAL A 223 -14.73 -5.78 2.87
N GLN A 224 -15.47 -4.69 3.09
CA GLN A 224 -16.90 -4.61 2.75
C GLN A 224 -17.16 -4.27 1.28
N GLU A 225 -16.28 -3.51 0.63
CA GLU A 225 -16.44 -3.08 -0.77
C GLU A 225 -15.46 -3.80 -1.70
N GLY A 226 -14.22 -4.03 -1.23
CA GLY A 226 -13.19 -4.76 -1.94
C GLY A 226 -13.37 -6.28 -1.89
N GLY A 227 -14.03 -6.79 -0.84
CA GLY A 227 -14.20 -8.21 -0.60
C GLY A 227 -12.86 -8.93 -0.38
N ALA A 228 -11.94 -8.33 0.37
CA ALA A 228 -10.62 -8.89 0.65
C ALA A 228 -10.70 -10.31 1.22
N TRP A 229 -9.84 -11.21 0.75
CA TRP A 229 -9.79 -12.60 1.22
C TRP A 229 -8.76 -12.84 2.31
N ALA A 230 -7.86 -11.88 2.54
CA ALA A 230 -6.87 -11.94 3.60
C ALA A 230 -6.62 -10.55 4.21
N ILE A 231 -6.25 -10.55 5.50
CA ILE A 231 -5.80 -9.39 6.27
C ILE A 231 -4.55 -9.80 7.03
N MET A 232 -3.53 -8.93 7.09
CA MET A 232 -2.35 -9.15 7.92
C MET A 232 -2.43 -8.28 9.18
N GLY A 233 -2.28 -8.92 10.35
CA GLY A 233 -2.17 -8.22 11.63
C GLY A 233 -0.88 -7.40 11.72
N ALA A 234 -0.86 -6.34 12.53
CA ALA A 234 0.29 -5.48 12.71
C ALA A 234 1.14 -5.90 13.94
N TYR A 235 2.39 -5.41 13.98
CA TYR A 235 3.34 -5.72 15.06
C TYR A 235 3.03 -5.04 16.40
N ASN A 236 2.55 -3.80 16.36
CA ASN A 236 2.37 -2.96 17.53
C ASN A 236 1.31 -3.50 18.50
N LEU A 237 1.43 -3.07 19.75
CA LEU A 237 0.39 -3.26 20.75
C LEU A 237 -0.69 -2.18 20.57
N TYR A 238 -1.89 -2.46 21.04
CA TYR A 238 -3.00 -1.51 21.01
C TYR A 238 -3.79 -1.55 22.32
N SER A 239 -3.87 -0.41 23.02
CA SER A 239 -4.64 -0.22 24.24
C SER A 239 -5.94 0.54 23.99
N PHE A 240 -7.02 0.11 24.63
CA PHE A 240 -8.31 0.80 24.59
C PHE A 240 -8.33 2.03 25.51
N SER A 241 -9.20 2.98 25.20
CA SER A 241 -9.44 4.15 26.03
C SER A 241 -9.97 3.81 27.43
N GLU A 242 -10.70 2.71 27.57
CA GLU A 242 -11.21 2.22 28.85
C GLU A 242 -10.11 1.73 29.82
N ASP A 243 -8.94 1.35 29.29
CA ASP A 243 -7.80 0.89 30.08
C ASP A 243 -7.00 2.04 30.71
N THR A 244 -7.22 3.29 30.26
CA THR A 244 -6.45 4.46 30.73
C THR A 244 -6.92 5.00 32.08
N ASP A 245 -8.17 4.73 32.49
CA ASP A 245 -8.76 5.24 33.74
C ASP A 245 -8.24 4.53 35.00
N SER A 246 -7.66 3.35 34.88
CA SER A 246 -7.19 2.57 36.04
C SER A 246 -5.77 2.90 36.50
N GLY A 247 -5.03 3.73 35.78
CA GLY A 247 -3.62 4.04 36.06
C GLY A 247 -2.70 2.81 36.00
N LYS A 248 -3.23 1.65 35.59
CA LYS A 248 -2.49 0.44 35.33
C LYS A 248 -2.44 0.21 33.83
N LEU A 249 -1.27 0.40 33.25
CA LEU A 249 -0.96 -0.06 31.90
C LEU A 249 -1.03 -1.59 31.90
N TYR A 250 -2.18 -2.13 31.52
CA TYR A 250 -2.29 -3.56 31.26
C TYR A 250 -1.43 -3.89 30.04
N LYS A 251 -0.78 -5.03 30.07
CA LYS A 251 -0.11 -5.60 28.90
C LYS A 251 -1.18 -5.90 27.86
N THR A 252 -1.44 -4.93 27.00
CA THR A 252 -2.41 -5.06 25.91
C THR A 252 -1.86 -6.01 24.86
N PRO A 253 -2.73 -6.77 24.18
CA PRO A 253 -2.28 -7.68 23.13
C PRO A 253 -1.76 -6.94 21.91
N HIS A 254 -0.79 -7.56 21.23
CA HIS A 254 -0.34 -7.12 19.91
C HIS A 254 -1.49 -7.18 18.90
N ALA A 255 -1.49 -6.31 17.93
CA ALA A 255 -2.55 -6.23 16.92
C ALA A 255 -2.81 -7.57 16.21
N CYS A 256 -1.77 -8.39 15.99
CA CYS A 256 -1.88 -9.73 15.41
C CYS A 256 -2.80 -10.70 16.16
N HIS A 257 -3.06 -10.45 17.45
CA HIS A 257 -3.99 -11.28 18.26
C HIS A 257 -4.82 -10.43 19.24
N ASN A 258 -5.15 -9.20 18.84
CA ASN A 258 -6.01 -8.30 19.60
C ASN A 258 -7.48 -8.63 19.36
N LYS A 259 -8.19 -9.00 20.46
CA LYS A 259 -9.60 -9.39 20.39
C LYS A 259 -10.50 -8.32 19.76
N ARG A 260 -10.33 -7.05 20.19
CA ARG A 260 -11.17 -5.96 19.68
C ARG A 260 -10.99 -5.77 18.18
N LEU A 261 -9.74 -5.73 17.72
CA LEU A 261 -9.46 -5.57 16.29
C LEU A 261 -9.98 -6.75 15.48
N LEU A 262 -9.63 -7.98 15.86
CA LEU A 262 -9.87 -9.15 15.02
C LEU A 262 -11.27 -9.74 15.20
N GLN A 263 -11.78 -9.89 16.43
CA GLN A 263 -13.08 -10.49 16.67
C GLN A 263 -14.20 -9.46 16.62
N ASP A 264 -14.08 -8.37 17.40
CA ASP A 264 -15.21 -7.48 17.58
C ASP A 264 -15.41 -6.59 16.36
N ILE A 265 -14.36 -5.94 15.85
CA ILE A 265 -14.46 -5.05 14.67
C ILE A 265 -14.42 -5.85 13.36
N LEU A 266 -13.33 -6.59 13.09
CA LEU A 266 -13.12 -7.22 11.79
C LEU A 266 -14.17 -8.30 11.48
N ARG A 267 -14.40 -9.25 12.42
CA ARG A 267 -15.33 -10.37 12.21
C ARG A 267 -16.78 -9.98 12.43
N LYS A 268 -17.12 -9.37 13.59
CA LYS A 268 -18.52 -9.14 13.98
C LYS A 268 -19.12 -7.91 13.31
N GLU A 269 -18.43 -6.75 13.36
CA GLU A 269 -18.99 -5.53 12.78
C GLU A 269 -18.90 -5.53 11.24
N TRP A 270 -17.77 -5.98 10.67
CA TRP A 270 -17.56 -5.88 9.22
C TRP A 270 -17.93 -7.17 8.47
N GLY A 271 -18.09 -8.29 9.15
CA GLY A 271 -18.46 -9.56 8.55
C GLY A 271 -17.34 -10.21 7.73
N PHE A 272 -16.07 -9.99 8.09
CA PHE A 272 -14.93 -10.56 7.38
C PHE A 272 -14.93 -12.10 7.46
N ASP A 273 -14.94 -12.77 6.32
CA ASP A 273 -14.97 -14.24 6.16
C ASP A 273 -13.64 -14.82 5.63
N GLY A 274 -12.64 -13.96 5.44
CA GLY A 274 -11.32 -14.34 4.94
C GLY A 274 -10.35 -14.77 6.06
N VAL A 275 -9.08 -14.91 5.70
CA VAL A 275 -8.00 -15.35 6.58
C VAL A 275 -7.31 -14.15 7.23
N VAL A 276 -7.09 -14.21 8.54
CA VAL A 276 -6.17 -13.32 9.25
C VAL A 276 -4.81 -13.99 9.35
N VAL A 277 -3.81 -13.39 8.72
CA VAL A 277 -2.40 -13.82 8.75
C VAL A 277 -1.65 -12.95 9.74
N SER A 278 -0.76 -13.52 10.56
CA SER A 278 0.15 -12.71 11.36
C SER A 278 1.18 -12.02 10.46
N ASP A 279 1.69 -10.87 10.87
CA ASP A 279 2.99 -10.44 10.39
C ASP A 279 4.09 -11.37 10.95
N TRP A 280 5.27 -11.41 10.30
CA TRP A 280 6.35 -12.35 10.61
C TRP A 280 6.98 -12.03 11.96
N GLY A 281 6.68 -12.87 12.96
CA GLY A 281 7.08 -12.64 14.35
C GLY A 281 6.10 -11.77 15.16
N GLY A 282 4.90 -11.53 14.66
CA GLY A 282 3.87 -10.72 15.34
C GLY A 282 3.05 -11.45 16.40
N VAL A 283 3.21 -12.76 16.57
CA VAL A 283 2.47 -13.56 17.58
C VAL A 283 3.32 -13.72 18.84
N HIS A 284 2.71 -13.48 20.00
CA HIS A 284 3.41 -13.47 21.28
C HIS A 284 2.68 -14.23 22.42
N ASP A 285 1.49 -14.79 22.15
CA ASP A 285 0.69 -15.49 23.16
C ASP A 285 -0.22 -16.54 22.52
N THR A 286 -0.11 -17.80 22.99
CA THR A 286 -0.89 -18.93 22.47
C THR A 286 -2.39 -18.78 22.71
N PHE A 287 -2.82 -18.40 23.93
CA PHE A 287 -4.25 -18.31 24.25
C PHE A 287 -4.93 -17.18 23.48
N GLN A 288 -4.27 -16.03 23.36
CA GLN A 288 -4.79 -14.90 22.58
C GLN A 288 -4.84 -15.24 21.09
N ALA A 289 -3.82 -15.88 20.54
CA ALA A 289 -3.79 -16.32 19.15
C ALA A 289 -4.91 -17.35 18.85
N ILE A 290 -5.21 -18.26 19.80
CA ILE A 290 -6.32 -19.20 19.70
C ILE A 290 -7.66 -18.45 19.67
N SER A 291 -7.91 -17.60 20.68
CA SER A 291 -9.25 -17.09 21.01
C SER A 291 -9.62 -15.84 20.23
N ASN A 292 -8.65 -15.04 19.79
CA ASN A 292 -8.89 -13.67 19.33
C ASN A 292 -8.98 -13.50 17.82
N GLY A 293 -8.99 -14.60 17.01
CA GLY A 293 -9.36 -14.54 15.60
C GLY A 293 -8.19 -14.52 14.62
N LEU A 294 -6.95 -14.76 15.04
CA LEU A 294 -5.83 -15.07 14.16
C LEU A 294 -6.04 -16.45 13.53
N ASP A 295 -5.85 -16.61 12.22
CA ASP A 295 -6.02 -17.91 11.54
C ASP A 295 -4.70 -18.59 11.20
N MET A 296 -3.70 -17.82 10.74
CA MET A 296 -2.40 -18.36 10.30
C MET A 296 -1.23 -17.60 10.92
N GLU A 297 -0.29 -18.34 11.49
CA GLU A 297 0.90 -17.81 12.15
C GLU A 297 2.14 -18.00 11.26
N PHE A 298 2.91 -16.92 11.06
CA PHE A 298 4.16 -16.92 10.30
C PHE A 298 5.29 -16.27 11.10
N GLY A 299 6.52 -16.76 10.89
CA GLY A 299 7.76 -16.11 11.31
C GLY A 299 8.02 -15.99 12.81
N SER A 300 7.29 -16.69 13.66
CA SER A 300 7.45 -16.60 15.13
C SER A 300 8.80 -17.09 15.61
N TRP A 301 9.28 -16.46 16.68
CA TRP A 301 10.51 -16.82 17.38
C TRP A 301 10.17 -17.31 18.78
N THR A 302 10.07 -18.63 18.93
CA THR A 302 9.67 -19.28 20.18
C THR A 302 10.80 -20.06 20.80
N ASN A 303 10.72 -20.30 22.12
CA ASN A 303 11.67 -21.11 22.87
C ASN A 303 13.16 -20.69 22.73
N GLY A 304 13.42 -19.38 22.60
CA GLY A 304 14.76 -18.85 22.41
C GLY A 304 15.35 -19.03 21.01
N LEU A 305 14.54 -19.49 20.07
CA LEU A 305 14.92 -19.60 18.66
C LEU A 305 14.94 -18.21 18.00
N SER A 306 15.90 -18.01 17.11
CA SER A 306 16.04 -16.78 16.33
C SER A 306 15.54 -16.96 14.89
N ALA A 307 15.37 -15.86 14.18
CA ALA A 307 15.06 -15.91 12.74
C ALA A 307 16.09 -16.78 12.01
N GLY A 308 15.62 -17.61 11.07
CA GLY A 308 16.49 -18.53 10.31
C GLY A 308 16.80 -19.87 10.99
N THR A 309 16.36 -20.09 12.24
CA THR A 309 16.55 -21.39 12.90
C THR A 309 15.64 -22.43 12.26
N ARG A 310 16.23 -23.55 11.84
CA ARG A 310 15.53 -24.66 11.20
C ARG A 310 14.64 -25.40 12.19
N ASN A 311 13.52 -25.96 11.68
CA ASN A 311 12.58 -26.77 12.44
C ASN A 311 11.92 -26.04 13.63
N ALA A 312 11.85 -24.70 13.59
CA ALA A 312 11.16 -23.89 14.60
C ALA A 312 9.64 -23.94 14.47
N TYR A 313 9.11 -24.34 13.32
CA TYR A 313 7.68 -24.26 12.98
C TYR A 313 6.76 -25.03 13.94
N ASP A 314 7.18 -26.23 14.36
CA ASP A 314 6.43 -27.04 15.33
C ASP A 314 6.37 -26.43 16.75
N ASN A 315 7.18 -25.43 17.03
CA ASN A 315 7.21 -24.71 18.29
C ASN A 315 6.42 -23.39 18.26
N TYR A 316 5.83 -23.05 17.14
CA TYR A 316 5.00 -21.86 17.01
C TYR A 316 3.80 -21.89 17.96
N TYR A 317 3.24 -20.73 18.28
CA TYR A 317 2.13 -20.59 19.25
C TYR A 317 0.89 -21.37 18.83
N LEU A 318 0.58 -21.44 17.53
CA LEU A 318 -0.53 -22.21 16.97
C LEU A 318 -0.13 -23.63 16.51
N ALA A 319 1.08 -24.11 16.82
CA ALA A 319 1.58 -25.45 16.48
C ALA A 319 1.40 -26.44 17.66
N HIS A 320 2.46 -27.14 18.09
CA HIS A 320 2.42 -28.09 19.19
C HIS A 320 1.87 -27.50 20.50
N PRO A 321 2.14 -26.25 20.89
CA PRO A 321 1.49 -25.67 22.08
C PRO A 321 -0.05 -25.69 21.98
N TYR A 322 -0.62 -25.36 20.83
CA TYR A 322 -2.07 -25.43 20.62
C TYR A 322 -2.59 -26.87 20.61
N LEU A 323 -1.93 -27.77 19.88
CA LEU A 323 -2.28 -29.19 19.86
C LEU A 323 -2.34 -29.79 21.26
N LYS A 324 -1.36 -29.50 22.10
CA LYS A 324 -1.30 -29.97 23.48
C LYS A 324 -2.45 -29.44 24.33
N LEU A 325 -2.81 -28.16 24.22
CA LEU A 325 -3.93 -27.58 24.97
C LEU A 325 -5.29 -28.22 24.60
N ILE A 326 -5.44 -28.65 23.34
CA ILE A 326 -6.64 -29.41 22.92
C ILE A 326 -6.60 -30.84 23.49
N GLN A 327 -5.48 -31.53 23.39
CA GLN A 327 -5.32 -32.92 23.84
C GLN A 327 -5.49 -33.08 25.34
N ASP A 328 -5.08 -32.10 26.14
CA ASP A 328 -5.26 -32.13 27.61
C ASP A 328 -6.61 -31.54 28.04
N GLY A 329 -7.46 -31.09 27.09
CA GLY A 329 -8.80 -30.59 27.35
C GLY A 329 -8.85 -29.16 27.90
N THR A 330 -7.75 -28.41 27.88
CA THR A 330 -7.68 -27.01 28.34
C THR A 330 -8.47 -26.08 27.40
N VAL A 331 -8.43 -26.33 26.09
CA VAL A 331 -9.22 -25.62 25.07
C VAL A 331 -10.00 -26.60 24.20
N GLY A 332 -11.11 -26.14 23.62
CA GLY A 332 -11.91 -26.94 22.66
C GLY A 332 -11.37 -26.87 21.23
N THR A 333 -12.10 -27.50 20.31
CA THR A 333 -11.76 -27.51 18.88
C THR A 333 -12.53 -26.47 18.06
N LYS A 334 -13.45 -25.73 18.69
CA LYS A 334 -14.31 -24.76 17.97
C LYS A 334 -13.52 -23.69 17.24
N GLU A 335 -12.61 -23.03 17.93
CA GLU A 335 -11.74 -21.99 17.38
C GLU A 335 -10.82 -22.54 16.28
N LEU A 336 -10.35 -23.78 16.44
CA LEU A 336 -9.57 -24.48 15.41
C LEU A 336 -10.41 -24.72 14.14
N ASP A 337 -11.62 -25.22 14.29
CA ASP A 337 -12.53 -25.46 13.18
C ASP A 337 -12.89 -24.17 12.44
N GLU A 338 -13.07 -23.04 13.14
CA GLU A 338 -13.27 -21.72 12.55
C GLU A 338 -12.06 -21.26 11.73
N LYS A 339 -10.82 -21.35 12.29
CA LYS A 339 -9.58 -21.00 11.58
C LYS A 339 -9.41 -21.84 10.32
N VAL A 340 -9.54 -23.16 10.44
CA VAL A 340 -9.37 -24.09 9.31
C VAL A 340 -10.45 -23.85 8.26
N SER A 341 -11.68 -23.51 8.65
CA SER A 341 -12.74 -23.16 7.71
C SER A 341 -12.38 -21.92 6.88
N ASN A 342 -11.80 -20.88 7.50
CA ASN A 342 -11.33 -19.70 6.81
C ASN A 342 -10.20 -20.03 5.81
N ILE A 343 -9.25 -20.87 6.23
CA ILE A 343 -8.12 -21.29 5.39
C ILE A 343 -8.62 -22.15 4.21
N LEU A 344 -9.52 -23.08 4.44
CA LEU A 344 -10.13 -23.90 3.38
C LEU A 344 -10.90 -23.03 2.37
N ARG A 345 -11.65 -22.03 2.86
CA ARG A 345 -12.35 -21.06 2.01
C ARG A 345 -11.37 -20.30 1.12
N LEU A 346 -10.23 -19.87 1.67
CA LEU A 346 -9.14 -19.25 0.90
C LEU A 346 -8.63 -20.22 -0.19
N ILE A 347 -8.29 -21.46 0.15
CA ILE A 347 -7.79 -22.48 -0.79
C ILE A 347 -8.80 -22.73 -1.93
N PHE A 348 -10.10 -22.79 -1.62
CA PHE A 348 -11.13 -22.98 -2.64
C PHE A 348 -11.34 -21.76 -3.53
N ARG A 349 -11.00 -20.55 -3.05
CA ARG A 349 -11.00 -19.32 -3.85
C ARG A 349 -9.72 -19.18 -4.70
N THR A 350 -8.61 -19.78 -4.30
CA THR A 350 -7.28 -19.64 -4.93
C THR A 350 -6.81 -20.90 -5.64
N SER A 351 -5.95 -21.70 -5.02
CA SER A 351 -5.30 -22.86 -5.66
C SER A 351 -6.28 -23.93 -6.13
N MET A 352 -7.39 -24.16 -5.44
CA MET A 352 -8.46 -25.09 -5.83
C MET A 352 -9.62 -24.44 -6.59
N ASN A 353 -9.47 -23.21 -7.07
CA ASN A 353 -10.42 -22.57 -7.98
C ASN A 353 -10.17 -23.08 -9.41
N PRO A 354 -11.14 -23.79 -10.04
CA PRO A 354 -10.95 -24.30 -11.39
C PRO A 354 -10.96 -23.21 -12.48
N HIS A 355 -11.47 -22.03 -12.17
CA HIS A 355 -11.61 -20.91 -13.10
C HIS A 355 -10.51 -19.88 -13.01
N LYS A 356 -9.50 -20.08 -12.12
CA LYS A 356 -8.36 -19.16 -12.03
C LYS A 356 -7.60 -19.10 -13.35
N PRO A 357 -7.13 -17.92 -13.78
CA PRO A 357 -6.28 -17.82 -14.96
C PRO A 357 -4.91 -18.43 -14.71
N PHE A 358 -4.14 -18.59 -15.79
CA PHE A 358 -2.76 -19.05 -15.70
C PHE A 358 -1.81 -17.99 -15.16
N GLY A 359 -2.08 -16.73 -15.47
CA GLY A 359 -1.22 -15.58 -15.17
C GLY A 359 -0.11 -15.39 -16.20
N SER A 360 0.68 -14.35 -16.00
CA SER A 360 1.88 -14.01 -16.79
C SER A 360 2.92 -13.37 -15.89
N LEU A 361 4.20 -13.47 -16.24
CA LEU A 361 5.31 -12.92 -15.44
C LEU A 361 6.13 -11.96 -16.27
N ALA A 362 6.34 -10.75 -15.75
CA ALA A 362 7.21 -9.73 -16.34
C ALA A 362 6.96 -9.53 -17.85
N SER A 363 5.68 -9.45 -18.23
CA SER A 363 5.28 -9.24 -19.62
C SER A 363 5.49 -7.77 -20.04
N PRO A 364 5.55 -7.46 -21.34
CA PRO A 364 5.60 -6.08 -21.82
C PRO A 364 4.40 -5.23 -21.36
N GLU A 365 3.22 -5.83 -21.23
CA GLU A 365 2.01 -5.18 -20.74
C GLU A 365 2.14 -4.76 -19.27
N HIS A 366 2.82 -5.56 -18.45
CA HIS A 366 3.13 -5.22 -17.06
C HIS A 366 4.06 -4.00 -16.98
N GLY A 367 5.10 -3.95 -17.83
CA GLY A 367 5.97 -2.78 -17.93
C GLY A 367 5.18 -1.52 -18.36
N GLN A 368 4.31 -1.66 -19.37
CA GLN A 368 3.44 -0.57 -19.81
C GLN A 368 2.47 -0.10 -18.73
N ALA A 369 1.92 -1.03 -17.93
CA ALA A 369 1.07 -0.69 -16.79
C ALA A 369 1.87 0.11 -15.73
N GLY A 370 3.06 -0.34 -15.36
CA GLY A 370 3.95 0.38 -14.45
C GLY A 370 4.28 1.79 -14.94
N ARG A 371 4.65 1.92 -16.22
CA ARG A 371 4.90 3.22 -16.88
C ARG A 371 3.68 4.13 -16.80
N LYS A 372 2.51 3.66 -17.23
CA LYS A 372 1.27 4.46 -17.25
C LYS A 372 0.89 4.97 -15.86
N ILE A 373 0.98 4.11 -14.85
CA ILE A 373 0.70 4.47 -13.46
C ILE A 373 1.73 5.51 -12.98
N GLY A 374 3.01 5.34 -13.30
CA GLY A 374 4.07 6.29 -12.99
C GLY A 374 3.84 7.66 -13.63
N GLU A 375 3.59 7.71 -14.95
CA GLU A 375 3.29 8.96 -15.68
C GLU A 375 2.10 9.71 -15.08
N GLU A 376 1.04 8.99 -14.67
CA GLU A 376 -0.17 9.58 -14.11
C GLU A 376 -0.03 9.98 -12.64
N GLY A 377 0.89 9.35 -11.89
CA GLY A 377 1.13 9.61 -10.47
C GLY A 377 2.21 10.66 -10.20
N ILE A 378 3.11 10.94 -11.13
CA ILE A 378 4.12 12.01 -11.00
C ILE A 378 3.42 13.35 -10.76
N VAL A 379 3.89 14.11 -9.76
CA VAL A 379 3.28 15.38 -9.36
C VAL A 379 4.19 16.55 -9.70
N LEU A 380 3.72 17.48 -10.52
CA LEU A 380 4.37 18.77 -10.75
C LEU A 380 4.04 19.69 -9.57
N LEU A 381 5.00 19.89 -8.67
CA LEU A 381 4.83 20.71 -7.46
C LEU A 381 4.96 22.21 -7.73
N GLN A 382 5.89 22.57 -8.58
CA GLN A 382 6.18 23.97 -8.94
C GLN A 382 6.68 24.06 -10.39
N ASN A 383 6.30 25.12 -11.13
CA ASN A 383 6.76 25.38 -12.48
C ASN A 383 6.69 26.88 -12.80
N LYS A 384 7.63 27.65 -12.20
CA LYS A 384 7.78 29.09 -12.46
C LYS A 384 8.32 29.29 -13.88
N ASP A 385 7.85 30.31 -14.54
CA ASP A 385 8.30 30.70 -15.88
C ASP A 385 8.17 29.61 -16.97
N ASN A 386 7.36 28.57 -16.69
CA ASN A 386 7.16 27.43 -17.57
C ASN A 386 8.48 26.77 -18.01
N VAL A 387 9.40 26.55 -17.07
CA VAL A 387 10.66 25.84 -17.31
C VAL A 387 10.40 24.41 -17.82
N LEU A 388 9.35 23.78 -17.32
CA LEU A 388 8.85 22.48 -17.81
C LEU A 388 7.60 22.69 -18.70
N PRO A 389 7.38 21.84 -19.74
CA PRO A 389 8.26 20.76 -20.18
C PRO A 389 9.52 21.30 -20.89
N ILE A 390 10.61 20.54 -20.86
CA ILE A 390 11.85 20.87 -21.59
C ILE A 390 11.56 20.90 -23.10
N ASP A 391 11.92 22.01 -23.74
CA ASP A 391 11.76 22.19 -25.19
C ASP A 391 13.02 21.70 -25.94
N LEU A 392 12.99 20.47 -26.46
CA LEU A 392 14.10 19.89 -27.21
C LEU A 392 14.43 20.63 -28.51
N LYS A 393 13.55 21.53 -29.00
CA LYS A 393 13.88 22.39 -30.17
C LYS A 393 14.88 23.48 -29.80
N LYS A 394 14.92 23.86 -28.52
CA LYS A 394 15.81 24.90 -27.98
C LYS A 394 17.00 24.31 -27.22
N ALA A 395 16.79 23.17 -26.54
CA ALA A 395 17.83 22.53 -25.74
C ALA A 395 18.93 21.93 -26.63
N ARG A 396 20.19 22.28 -26.33
CA ARG A 396 21.39 21.70 -26.93
C ARG A 396 22.15 20.85 -25.95
N LYS A 397 22.15 21.29 -24.68
CA LYS A 397 22.82 20.62 -23.56
C LYS A 397 21.86 20.51 -22.38
N ILE A 398 21.76 19.31 -21.82
CA ILE A 398 20.99 19.02 -20.60
C ILE A 398 21.99 18.42 -19.61
N ALA A 399 22.21 19.09 -18.48
CA ALA A 399 22.99 18.56 -17.40
C ALA A 399 22.10 17.76 -16.44
N VAL A 400 22.45 16.52 -16.18
CA VAL A 400 21.79 15.63 -15.22
C VAL A 400 22.72 15.49 -14.01
N ILE A 401 22.22 15.86 -12.84
CA ILE A 401 22.98 15.83 -11.59
C ILE A 401 22.27 14.96 -10.57
N GLY A 402 23.03 14.22 -9.78
CA GLY A 402 22.55 13.47 -8.64
C GLY A 402 22.73 11.96 -8.75
N GLU A 403 22.99 11.31 -7.60
CA GLU A 403 23.11 9.85 -7.53
C GLU A 403 21.80 9.14 -7.90
N ASN A 404 20.65 9.72 -7.52
CA ASN A 404 19.35 9.13 -7.83
C ASN A 404 19.04 9.09 -9.35
N ALA A 405 19.83 9.76 -10.18
CA ALA A 405 19.76 9.65 -11.63
C ALA A 405 20.21 8.27 -12.15
N ILE A 406 21.05 7.57 -11.41
CA ILE A 406 21.66 6.28 -11.82
C ILE A 406 21.35 5.12 -10.86
N LYS A 407 20.96 5.42 -9.61
CA LYS A 407 20.72 4.42 -8.57
C LYS A 407 19.46 3.63 -8.86
N MET A 408 19.55 2.29 -8.85
CA MET A 408 18.39 1.42 -8.89
C MET A 408 17.67 1.45 -7.54
N MET A 409 16.35 1.63 -7.57
CA MET A 409 15.50 1.83 -6.38
C MET A 409 14.60 0.62 -6.07
N THR A 410 14.64 -0.45 -6.85
CA THR A 410 13.81 -1.64 -6.63
C THR A 410 14.37 -2.57 -5.57
N VAL A 411 15.65 -2.45 -5.24
CA VAL A 411 16.30 -3.15 -4.12
C VAL A 411 16.36 -2.23 -2.89
N GLY A 412 16.27 -2.82 -1.70
CA GLY A 412 16.17 -2.10 -0.43
C GLY A 412 14.71 -1.85 -0.01
N GLY A 413 14.52 -1.09 1.05
CA GLY A 413 13.20 -0.80 1.61
C GLY A 413 12.60 -1.90 2.48
N GLY A 414 13.33 -2.96 2.77
CA GLY A 414 12.87 -4.06 3.64
C GLY A 414 12.23 -5.20 2.86
N SER A 415 11.15 -5.76 3.38
CA SER A 415 10.40 -6.87 2.77
C SER A 415 9.89 -6.58 1.36
N SER A 416 9.75 -5.32 0.99
CA SER A 416 9.38 -4.87 -0.36
C SER A 416 10.51 -4.91 -1.39
N SER A 417 11.71 -5.40 -1.05
CA SER A 417 12.84 -5.51 -1.96
C SER A 417 12.58 -6.54 -3.07
N LEU A 418 12.91 -6.21 -4.31
CA LEU A 418 12.55 -6.99 -5.50
C LEU A 418 13.76 -7.38 -6.34
N LYS A 419 13.69 -8.54 -6.94
CA LYS A 419 14.52 -8.97 -8.05
C LYS A 419 13.79 -8.69 -9.36
N VAL A 420 14.17 -7.63 -10.04
CA VAL A 420 13.45 -7.19 -11.25
C VAL A 420 14.06 -7.72 -12.53
N LYS A 421 13.26 -7.86 -13.57
CA LYS A 421 13.73 -8.22 -14.91
C LYS A 421 14.57 -7.12 -15.52
N TYR A 422 14.23 -5.87 -15.24
CA TYR A 422 14.97 -4.66 -15.61
C TYR A 422 14.51 -3.48 -14.77
N GLU A 423 15.35 -2.48 -14.69
CA GLU A 423 15.02 -1.14 -14.18
C GLU A 423 15.69 -0.09 -15.07
N ILE A 424 14.91 0.83 -15.62
CA ILE A 424 15.41 1.94 -16.43
C ILE A 424 15.68 3.11 -15.50
N SER A 425 16.96 3.48 -15.35
CA SER A 425 17.35 4.62 -14.53
C SER A 425 16.82 5.94 -15.11
N PRO A 426 16.63 6.99 -14.29
CA PRO A 426 16.25 8.32 -14.79
C PRO A 426 17.19 8.85 -15.88
N LEU A 427 18.51 8.66 -15.72
CA LEU A 427 19.51 9.05 -16.72
C LEU A 427 19.35 8.30 -18.03
N ASP A 428 19.17 6.98 -17.99
CA ASP A 428 18.99 6.17 -19.19
C ASP A 428 17.66 6.48 -19.89
N GLY A 429 16.58 6.67 -19.14
CA GLY A 429 15.29 7.09 -19.67
C GLY A 429 15.38 8.42 -20.43
N LEU A 430 16.06 9.40 -19.85
CA LEU A 430 16.33 10.69 -20.50
C LEU A 430 17.18 10.53 -21.76
N LYS A 431 18.34 9.83 -21.68
CA LYS A 431 19.21 9.58 -22.83
C LYS A 431 18.47 8.89 -23.97
N ASN A 432 17.69 7.85 -23.64
CA ASN A 432 16.92 7.10 -24.63
C ASN A 432 15.89 8.00 -25.33
N ARG A 433 15.21 8.86 -24.59
CA ARG A 433 14.15 9.72 -25.15
C ARG A 433 14.73 10.95 -25.89
N VAL A 434 15.78 11.54 -25.39
CA VAL A 434 16.44 12.68 -26.01
C VAL A 434 17.15 12.28 -27.31
N GLY A 435 17.78 11.10 -27.35
CA GLY A 435 18.53 10.60 -28.50
C GLY A 435 19.61 11.57 -28.93
N SER A 436 19.64 11.91 -30.23
CA SER A 436 20.58 12.84 -30.83
C SER A 436 20.11 14.31 -30.85
N GLN A 437 18.97 14.64 -30.22
CA GLN A 437 18.38 15.99 -30.28
C GLN A 437 19.13 16.98 -29.37
N ALA A 438 19.73 16.51 -28.27
CA ALA A 438 20.54 17.31 -27.38
C ALA A 438 21.63 16.41 -26.71
N GLU A 439 22.70 17.04 -26.26
CA GLU A 439 23.73 16.39 -25.45
C GLU A 439 23.24 16.26 -24.02
N VAL A 440 23.31 15.03 -23.43
CA VAL A 440 22.99 14.76 -22.02
C VAL A 440 24.28 14.49 -21.27
N LEU A 441 24.66 15.44 -20.44
CA LEU A 441 25.83 15.37 -19.56
C LEU A 441 25.41 14.86 -18.18
N TYR A 442 26.32 14.18 -17.49
CA TYR A 442 26.06 13.68 -16.14
C TYR A 442 27.18 14.04 -15.18
N ALA A 443 26.82 14.49 -13.98
CA ALA A 443 27.73 14.61 -12.82
C ALA A 443 27.01 14.09 -11.56
N ARG A 444 27.76 13.43 -10.68
CA ARG A 444 27.15 12.77 -9.53
C ARG A 444 26.62 13.73 -8.47
N GLY A 445 27.38 14.81 -8.19
CA GLY A 445 27.01 15.86 -7.25
C GLY A 445 27.07 15.51 -5.77
N TYR A 446 26.66 14.30 -5.41
CA TYR A 446 26.73 13.75 -4.05
C TYR A 446 26.84 12.23 -4.09
N VAL A 447 27.33 11.63 -2.99
CA VAL A 447 27.35 10.17 -2.78
C VAL A 447 26.41 9.82 -1.66
N GLY A 448 25.51 8.88 -1.92
CA GLY A 448 24.60 8.30 -0.95
C GLY A 448 25.12 6.98 -0.36
N ASP A 449 24.27 6.29 0.38
CA ASP A 449 24.60 4.96 0.89
C ASP A 449 24.77 3.95 -0.25
N PRO A 450 25.83 3.15 -0.23
CA PRO A 450 26.12 2.17 -1.27
C PRO A 450 25.23 0.93 -1.17
N THR A 451 24.05 1.01 -0.53
CA THR A 451 23.17 -0.13 -0.37
C THR A 451 22.63 -0.62 -1.71
N GLY A 452 22.87 -1.84 -2.00
CA GLY A 452 22.37 -2.55 -3.17
C GLY A 452 21.94 -3.96 -2.83
N GLU A 453 21.74 -4.29 -1.54
CA GLU A 453 21.39 -5.63 -1.09
C GLU A 453 20.34 -5.63 0.00
N TYR A 454 19.38 -6.54 -0.12
CA TYR A 454 18.46 -6.90 0.96
C TYR A 454 18.10 -8.40 0.84
N ASN A 455 18.37 -9.18 1.89
CA ASN A 455 18.13 -10.63 1.91
C ASN A 455 18.63 -11.34 0.62
N GLY A 456 19.88 -11.05 0.23
CA GLY A 456 20.49 -11.61 -0.97
C GLY A 456 20.05 -10.99 -2.31
N VAL A 457 19.09 -10.06 -2.32
CA VAL A 457 18.74 -9.29 -3.53
C VAL A 457 19.74 -8.18 -3.71
N GLN A 458 20.38 -8.12 -4.88
CA GLN A 458 21.42 -7.14 -5.21
C GLN A 458 21.10 -6.41 -6.49
N THR A 459 21.50 -5.13 -6.57
CA THR A 459 21.41 -4.36 -7.82
C THR A 459 22.50 -4.74 -8.83
N GLY A 460 23.63 -5.24 -8.35
CA GLY A 460 24.85 -5.41 -9.14
C GLY A 460 25.56 -4.11 -9.50
N GLN A 461 25.12 -2.94 -8.94
CA GLN A 461 25.77 -1.65 -9.16
C GLN A 461 26.93 -1.46 -8.19
N ASP A 462 28.04 -0.90 -8.68
CA ASP A 462 29.09 -0.33 -7.86
C ASP A 462 28.92 1.19 -7.84
N LEU A 463 28.46 1.72 -6.70
CA LEU A 463 28.20 3.14 -6.48
C LEU A 463 29.26 3.80 -5.59
N LYS A 464 30.38 3.12 -5.32
CA LYS A 464 31.49 3.71 -4.56
C LYS A 464 32.09 4.88 -5.32
N ASP A 465 32.40 5.93 -4.61
CA ASP A 465 33.07 7.11 -5.13
C ASP A 465 33.92 7.72 -3.99
N ASP A 466 35.22 7.77 -4.17
CA ASP A 466 36.15 8.23 -3.15
C ASP A 466 36.44 9.75 -3.23
N ARG A 467 35.77 10.46 -4.16
CA ARG A 467 35.89 11.92 -4.27
C ARG A 467 35.23 12.63 -3.09
N SER A 468 35.76 13.73 -2.69
CA SER A 468 35.21 14.59 -1.65
C SER A 468 33.88 15.24 -2.11
N GLU A 469 33.07 15.68 -1.16
CA GLU A 469 31.85 16.44 -1.47
C GLU A 469 32.13 17.71 -2.27
N ASP A 470 33.29 18.39 -2.01
CA ASP A 470 33.69 19.60 -2.72
C ASP A 470 34.10 19.31 -4.17
N GLU A 471 34.77 18.20 -4.45
CA GLU A 471 35.09 17.76 -5.82
C GLU A 471 33.85 17.41 -6.61
N LEU A 472 32.91 16.66 -6.01
CA LEU A 472 31.63 16.29 -6.63
C LEU A 472 30.76 17.52 -6.91
N LEU A 473 30.74 18.47 -5.97
CA LEU A 473 30.01 19.74 -6.14
C LEU A 473 30.63 20.58 -7.25
N ALA A 474 31.96 20.70 -7.28
CA ALA A 474 32.65 21.47 -8.32
C ALA A 474 32.40 20.95 -9.72
N GLU A 475 32.42 19.61 -9.91
CA GLU A 475 32.04 18.96 -11.19
C GLU A 475 30.59 19.26 -11.56
N ALA A 476 29.66 19.11 -10.61
CA ALA A 476 28.24 19.36 -10.85
C ALA A 476 27.99 20.83 -11.26
N VAL A 477 28.59 21.76 -10.60
CA VAL A 477 28.52 23.20 -10.93
C VAL A 477 29.10 23.49 -12.32
N GLU A 478 30.27 22.92 -12.63
CA GLU A 478 30.93 23.15 -13.93
C GLU A 478 30.10 22.63 -15.09
N VAL A 479 29.59 21.43 -15.01
CA VAL A 479 28.71 20.81 -16.03
C VAL A 479 27.41 21.59 -16.20
N SER A 480 26.95 22.28 -15.16
CA SER A 480 25.66 22.99 -15.14
C SER A 480 25.72 24.42 -15.68
N LYS A 481 26.92 25.08 -15.69
CA LYS A 481 27.03 26.48 -16.10
C LYS A 481 26.61 26.75 -17.54
N ASP A 482 27.01 25.88 -18.46
CA ASP A 482 26.77 26.00 -19.89
C ASP A 482 25.59 25.14 -20.41
N ALA A 483 24.84 24.51 -19.52
CA ALA A 483 23.68 23.72 -19.87
C ALA A 483 22.44 24.60 -20.08
N ASP A 484 21.63 24.29 -21.07
CA ASP A 484 20.35 24.96 -21.29
C ASP A 484 19.33 24.63 -20.19
N TYR A 485 19.40 23.39 -19.69
CA TYR A 485 18.62 22.91 -18.54
C TYR A 485 19.49 22.08 -17.60
N VAL A 486 19.23 22.20 -16.32
CA VAL A 486 19.82 21.35 -15.30
C VAL A 486 18.74 20.56 -14.61
N ILE A 487 18.88 19.23 -14.53
CA ILE A 487 17.94 18.35 -13.83
C ILE A 487 18.70 17.71 -12.67
N PHE A 488 18.32 18.05 -11.46
CA PHE A 488 18.83 17.41 -10.25
C PHE A 488 17.88 16.26 -9.85
N PHE A 489 18.38 15.03 -9.85
CA PHE A 489 17.69 13.87 -9.30
C PHE A 489 18.22 13.59 -7.91
N GLY A 490 17.41 13.88 -6.91
CA GLY A 490 17.71 13.67 -5.51
C GLY A 490 16.49 13.15 -4.75
N GLY A 491 16.53 13.31 -3.44
CA GLY A 491 15.49 12.85 -2.54
C GLY A 491 16.00 11.82 -1.55
N LEU A 492 15.18 10.81 -1.32
CA LEU A 492 15.50 9.68 -0.47
C LEU A 492 15.92 8.48 -1.33
N ASN A 493 16.41 7.45 -0.68
CA ASN A 493 16.57 6.13 -1.25
C ASN A 493 15.93 5.09 -0.32
N LYS A 494 16.10 3.80 -0.60
CA LYS A 494 15.49 2.71 0.16
C LYS A 494 16.48 2.06 1.15
N SER A 495 17.41 2.88 1.69
CA SER A 495 18.34 2.48 2.75
C SER A 495 17.75 2.70 4.13
N ASN A 496 18.36 2.13 5.16
CA ASN A 496 18.02 2.35 6.55
C ASN A 496 17.98 3.85 6.89
N HIS A 497 17.00 4.24 7.72
CA HIS A 497 16.76 5.64 8.11
C HIS A 497 16.36 6.58 6.97
N GLN A 498 15.86 6.01 5.88
CA GLN A 498 15.21 6.72 4.78
C GLN A 498 13.83 6.11 4.49
N ASP A 499 13.52 5.65 3.26
CA ASP A 499 12.30 4.93 2.97
C ASP A 499 12.56 3.42 3.09
N CYS A 500 12.53 2.90 4.31
CA CYS A 500 12.89 1.53 4.63
C CYS A 500 12.12 0.98 5.84
N GLU A 501 11.77 -0.29 5.78
CA GLU A 501 11.24 -1.07 6.89
C GLU A 501 12.27 -1.16 8.03
N ASP A 502 11.83 -1.34 9.28
CA ASP A 502 12.61 -1.42 10.52
C ASP A 502 13.31 -0.11 10.92
N SER A 503 13.15 0.96 10.19
CA SER A 503 13.79 2.23 10.53
C SER A 503 12.98 3.44 10.08
N ASP A 504 12.83 4.40 10.98
CA ASP A 504 12.27 5.71 10.68
C ASP A 504 13.37 6.71 10.35
N ARG A 505 13.00 7.77 9.62
CA ARG A 505 13.89 8.89 9.32
C ARG A 505 14.20 9.70 10.57
N ALA A 506 15.43 10.18 10.67
CA ALA A 506 15.86 11.04 11.79
C ALA A 506 15.41 12.51 11.64
N SER A 507 15.17 12.98 10.40
CA SER A 507 14.77 14.36 10.11
C SER A 507 13.92 14.46 8.84
N LEU A 508 13.27 15.62 8.67
CA LEU A 508 12.53 15.95 7.44
C LEU A 508 13.47 16.38 6.29
N GLY A 509 14.73 16.76 6.58
CA GLY A 509 15.70 17.21 5.58
C GLY A 509 16.13 16.12 4.61
N LEU A 510 16.72 16.53 3.50
CA LEU A 510 17.36 15.62 2.57
C LEU A 510 18.67 15.07 3.19
N PRO A 511 18.97 13.78 3.01
CA PRO A 511 20.24 13.21 3.47
C PRO A 511 21.40 13.68 2.59
N TYR A 512 22.62 13.50 3.06
CA TYR A 512 23.88 13.86 2.38
C TYR A 512 23.98 15.37 2.11
N ALA A 513 24.80 15.77 1.17
CA ALA A 513 25.01 17.17 0.81
C ALA A 513 23.99 17.73 -0.21
N GLN A 514 22.85 17.08 -0.40
CA GLN A 514 21.89 17.41 -1.47
C GLN A 514 21.39 18.85 -1.43
N ASP A 515 21.02 19.38 -0.27
CA ASP A 515 20.54 20.77 -0.13
C ASP A 515 21.62 21.78 -0.55
N ARG A 516 22.89 21.51 -0.21
CA ARG A 516 24.03 22.32 -0.64
C ARG A 516 24.21 22.28 -2.15
N VAL A 517 24.16 21.12 -2.75
CA VAL A 517 24.29 20.95 -4.21
C VAL A 517 23.18 21.72 -4.93
N ILE A 518 21.92 21.54 -4.54
CA ILE A 518 20.77 22.24 -5.14
C ILE A 518 20.95 23.77 -5.02
N GLY A 519 21.35 24.26 -3.86
CA GLY A 519 21.56 25.69 -3.63
C GLY A 519 22.69 26.28 -4.51
N GLU A 520 23.78 25.55 -4.75
CA GLU A 520 24.85 26.02 -5.64
C GLU A 520 24.44 25.92 -7.13
N LEU A 521 23.69 24.89 -7.53
CA LEU A 521 23.15 24.79 -8.89
C LEU A 521 22.16 25.92 -9.21
N ALA A 522 21.33 26.31 -8.25
CA ALA A 522 20.36 27.41 -8.42
C ALA A 522 21.05 28.77 -8.69
N LYS A 523 22.27 28.95 -8.20
CA LYS A 523 23.08 30.20 -8.44
C LYS A 523 23.63 30.29 -9.87
N VAL A 524 23.89 29.14 -10.51
CA VAL A 524 24.58 29.08 -11.79
C VAL A 524 23.64 28.80 -12.98
N ASN A 525 22.48 28.24 -12.75
CA ASN A 525 21.51 27.94 -13.82
C ASN A 525 20.06 28.22 -13.40
N LYS A 526 19.42 29.16 -14.11
CA LYS A 526 18.03 29.58 -13.85
C LYS A 526 16.97 28.57 -14.34
N ASN A 527 17.35 27.59 -15.14
CA ASN A 527 16.47 26.52 -15.65
C ASN A 527 16.73 25.21 -14.86
N LEU A 528 16.96 25.34 -13.55
CA LEU A 528 17.11 24.20 -12.65
C LEU A 528 15.76 23.53 -12.40
N ILE A 529 15.73 22.21 -12.60
CA ILE A 529 14.60 21.34 -12.32
C ILE A 529 15.04 20.37 -11.21
N VAL A 530 14.34 20.33 -10.10
CA VAL A 530 14.59 19.35 -9.03
C VAL A 530 13.52 18.25 -9.10
N VAL A 531 13.94 17.02 -9.29
CA VAL A 531 13.11 15.81 -9.22
C VAL A 531 13.39 15.14 -7.89
N ASN A 532 12.42 15.23 -6.97
CA ASN A 532 12.48 14.57 -5.67
C ASN A 532 11.97 13.14 -5.78
N ILE A 533 12.86 12.16 -5.66
CA ILE A 533 12.52 10.72 -5.61
C ILE A 533 12.39 10.33 -4.14
N SER A 534 11.17 10.10 -3.68
CA SER A 534 10.89 9.70 -2.30
C SER A 534 9.47 9.14 -2.16
N GLY A 535 9.22 8.31 -1.17
CA GLY A 535 7.87 7.91 -0.74
C GLY A 535 7.29 8.82 0.34
N ASN A 536 8.08 9.80 0.79
CA ASN A 536 7.76 10.70 1.90
C ASN A 536 7.90 12.17 1.51
N ALA A 537 7.29 13.06 2.31
CA ALA A 537 7.60 14.47 2.26
C ALA A 537 9.03 14.76 2.73
N VAL A 538 9.66 15.75 2.13
CA VAL A 538 10.98 16.26 2.52
C VAL A 538 10.94 17.77 2.68
N ALA A 539 11.80 18.31 3.53
CA ALA A 539 12.01 19.76 3.61
C ALA A 539 12.72 20.25 2.33
N MET A 540 12.33 21.42 1.86
CA MET A 540 12.90 22.04 0.65
C MET A 540 13.31 23.48 0.95
N PRO A 541 14.42 23.73 1.66
CA PRO A 541 14.85 25.08 2.04
C PRO A 541 15.07 25.97 0.82
N TRP A 542 15.39 25.38 -0.32
CA TRP A 542 15.67 26.01 -1.61
C TRP A 542 14.42 26.22 -2.50
N VAL A 543 13.20 25.97 -2.01
CA VAL A 543 11.95 26.00 -2.80
C VAL A 543 11.69 27.33 -3.52
N ASN A 544 12.14 28.45 -2.95
CA ASN A 544 11.99 29.77 -3.56
C ASN A 544 12.99 30.05 -4.69
N GLU A 545 14.11 29.38 -4.70
CA GLU A 545 15.24 29.56 -5.62
C GLU A 545 15.13 28.65 -6.84
N VAL A 546 14.48 27.51 -6.72
CA VAL A 546 14.29 26.52 -7.79
C VAL A 546 13.01 26.80 -8.56
N PRO A 547 13.06 27.03 -9.88
CA PRO A 547 11.85 27.34 -10.65
C PRO A 547 10.92 26.14 -10.88
N ALA A 548 11.44 24.93 -11.05
CA ALA A 548 10.64 23.75 -11.31
C ALA A 548 10.95 22.60 -10.35
N ILE A 549 9.92 22.03 -9.74
CA ILE A 549 10.02 20.94 -8.76
C ILE A 549 9.00 19.85 -9.10
N VAL A 550 9.48 18.62 -9.17
CA VAL A 550 8.68 17.42 -9.49
C VAL A 550 8.84 16.42 -8.36
N GLN A 551 7.71 15.89 -7.87
CA GLN A 551 7.70 14.71 -7.01
C GLN A 551 7.69 13.47 -7.90
N GLY A 552 8.82 12.78 -7.94
CA GLY A 552 9.10 11.68 -8.87
C GLY A 552 8.82 10.28 -8.30
N TRP A 553 8.58 10.14 -7.00
CA TRP A 553 8.30 8.88 -6.32
C TRP A 553 9.37 7.77 -6.56
N PHE A 554 9.12 6.56 -6.05
CA PHE A 554 9.77 5.32 -6.51
C PHE A 554 8.87 4.71 -7.59
N LEU A 555 9.31 4.69 -8.84
CA LEU A 555 8.47 4.35 -10.00
C LEU A 555 8.68 2.93 -10.55
N GLY A 556 9.55 2.14 -9.90
CA GLY A 556 9.79 0.76 -10.29
C GLY A 556 10.57 0.61 -11.60
N SER A 557 10.28 -0.46 -12.33
CA SER A 557 11.04 -0.85 -13.54
C SER A 557 11.10 0.22 -14.63
N GLU A 558 10.03 1.02 -14.79
CA GLU A 558 9.90 2.05 -15.83
C GLU A 558 10.18 3.47 -15.32
N ALA A 559 10.91 3.61 -14.23
CA ALA A 559 11.16 4.89 -13.58
C ALA A 559 11.72 5.95 -14.55
N GLY A 560 12.77 5.61 -15.27
CA GLY A 560 13.40 6.53 -16.22
C GLY A 560 12.48 6.88 -17.40
N THR A 561 11.73 5.92 -17.92
CA THR A 561 10.79 6.14 -19.04
C THR A 561 9.66 7.08 -18.64
N ALA A 562 9.06 6.87 -17.46
CA ALA A 562 7.96 7.70 -16.97
C ALA A 562 8.43 9.14 -16.66
N LEU A 563 9.58 9.28 -15.99
CA LEU A 563 10.16 10.60 -15.70
C LEU A 563 10.54 11.36 -16.97
N ALA A 564 11.20 10.71 -17.93
CA ALA A 564 11.54 11.34 -19.21
C ALA A 564 10.30 11.79 -19.96
N SER A 565 9.24 10.97 -20.00
CA SER A 565 7.97 11.28 -20.65
C SER A 565 7.33 12.56 -20.07
N VAL A 566 7.32 12.71 -18.75
CA VAL A 566 6.78 13.90 -18.09
C VAL A 566 7.69 15.11 -18.29
N LEU A 567 9.00 14.98 -18.04
CA LEU A 567 9.94 16.11 -18.14
C LEU A 567 10.04 16.71 -19.55
N LEU A 568 9.89 15.87 -20.56
CA LEU A 568 9.94 16.28 -21.98
C LEU A 568 8.57 16.60 -22.58
N GLY A 569 7.49 16.42 -21.81
CA GLY A 569 6.14 16.81 -22.18
C GLY A 569 5.41 15.84 -23.13
N ASP A 570 5.87 14.59 -23.22
CA ASP A 570 5.12 13.52 -23.88
C ASP A 570 3.87 13.16 -23.07
N ALA A 571 4.00 13.13 -21.75
CA ALA A 571 2.88 13.07 -20.81
C ALA A 571 2.71 14.42 -20.10
N ASN A 572 1.47 14.86 -19.95
CA ASN A 572 1.13 16.06 -19.16
C ASN A 572 0.90 15.63 -17.71
N PRO A 573 1.66 16.15 -16.71
CA PRO A 573 1.49 15.76 -15.31
C PRO A 573 0.06 16.03 -14.83
N SER A 574 -0.49 15.07 -14.11
CA SER A 574 -1.86 15.11 -13.59
C SER A 574 -1.98 14.51 -12.19
N GLY A 575 -0.86 14.10 -11.60
CA GLY A 575 -0.79 13.59 -10.24
C GLY A 575 -1.11 14.68 -9.21
N LYS A 576 -1.68 14.27 -8.08
CA LYS A 576 -1.99 15.13 -6.94
C LYS A 576 -1.44 14.50 -5.67
N LEU A 577 -0.87 15.31 -4.77
CA LEU A 577 -0.28 14.81 -3.53
C LEU A 577 -1.29 14.05 -2.67
N PRO A 578 -1.01 12.81 -2.25
CA PRO A 578 -1.87 12.03 -1.35
C PRO A 578 -1.63 12.37 0.14
N PHE A 579 -0.70 13.26 0.43
CA PHE A 579 -0.40 13.78 1.77
C PHE A 579 0.17 15.20 1.70
N THR A 580 0.08 15.89 2.83
CA THR A 580 0.60 17.24 3.02
C THR A 580 2.13 17.22 3.11
N PHE A 581 2.80 18.11 2.41
CA PHE A 581 4.21 18.43 2.63
C PHE A 581 4.31 19.53 3.69
N PRO A 582 4.75 19.24 4.91
CA PRO A 582 4.96 20.27 5.92
C PRO A 582 6.19 21.10 5.57
N ALA A 583 6.21 22.38 5.98
CA ALA A 583 7.40 23.21 5.81
C ALA A 583 8.52 22.80 6.79
N ARG A 584 8.15 22.31 7.96
CA ARG A 584 9.05 21.83 9.02
C ARG A 584 8.33 20.79 9.86
N LEU A 585 9.07 19.99 10.61
CA LEU A 585 8.56 18.85 11.36
C LEU A 585 7.56 19.25 12.46
N GLU A 586 7.80 20.41 13.10
CA GLU A 586 6.93 20.96 14.15
C GLU A 586 5.54 21.39 13.65
N ASP A 587 5.33 21.41 12.33
CA ASP A 587 4.04 21.69 11.72
C ASP A 587 3.14 20.44 11.66
N VAL A 588 3.66 19.27 12.03
CA VAL A 588 2.93 17.98 12.06
C VAL A 588 2.42 17.71 13.47
N GLY A 589 1.13 17.31 13.60
CA GLY A 589 0.46 17.14 14.88
C GLY A 589 1.20 16.23 15.86
N ALA A 590 1.59 15.03 15.43
CA ALA A 590 2.31 14.07 16.25
C ALA A 590 3.63 14.64 16.82
N HIS A 591 4.35 15.43 16.04
CA HIS A 591 5.61 16.06 16.46
C HIS A 591 5.38 17.31 17.30
N LYS A 592 4.38 18.13 16.95
CA LYS A 592 4.01 19.33 17.68
C LYS A 592 3.62 19.02 19.13
N LEU A 593 2.89 17.94 19.31
CA LEU A 593 2.42 17.50 20.61
C LEU A 593 3.45 16.67 21.38
N GLY A 594 4.57 16.32 20.76
CA GLY A 594 5.67 15.57 21.36
C GLY A 594 5.37 14.07 21.55
N GLU A 595 4.45 13.53 20.78
CA GLU A 595 3.97 12.14 20.90
C GLU A 595 4.67 11.16 19.96
N TYR A 596 5.51 11.63 19.04
CA TYR A 596 6.31 10.78 18.16
C TYR A 596 7.79 10.84 18.56
N PRO A 597 8.50 9.70 18.61
CA PRO A 597 8.08 8.31 18.39
C PRO A 597 7.62 7.59 19.70
N GLY A 598 6.98 8.28 20.60
CA GLY A 598 6.50 7.83 21.89
C GLY A 598 7.04 8.67 23.05
N ASN A 599 6.71 8.28 24.27
CA ASN A 599 7.11 9.01 25.49
C ASN A 599 8.63 9.07 25.63
N LYS A 600 9.21 10.27 25.76
CA LYS A 600 10.67 10.49 25.79
C LYS A 600 11.37 9.83 26.99
N GLU A 601 10.71 9.76 28.15
CA GLU A 601 11.25 9.14 29.34
C GLU A 601 11.30 7.61 29.18
N GLU A 602 10.23 7.01 28.65
CA GLU A 602 10.16 5.59 28.33
C GLU A 602 11.15 5.21 27.23
N LEU A 603 11.31 6.04 26.19
CA LEU A 603 12.31 5.85 25.13
C LEU A 603 13.73 5.81 25.66
N ALA A 604 14.06 6.68 26.62
CA ALA A 604 15.38 6.72 27.22
C ALA A 604 15.67 5.44 28.04
N TYR A 605 14.65 4.89 28.68
CA TYR A 605 14.72 3.65 29.47
C TYR A 605 14.74 2.42 28.56
N SER A 606 13.86 2.34 27.58
CA SER A 606 13.68 1.21 26.67
C SER A 606 14.92 0.88 25.84
N LYS A 607 15.72 1.87 25.46
CA LYS A 607 16.98 1.63 24.73
C LYS A 607 17.91 0.61 25.43
N ASN A 608 17.70 0.38 26.72
CA ASN A 608 18.51 -0.51 27.53
C ASN A 608 17.81 -1.84 27.87
N ASN A 609 16.47 -1.94 27.79
CA ASN A 609 15.70 -3.05 28.40
C ASN A 609 14.63 -3.70 27.52
N GLY A 610 14.34 -3.20 26.31
CA GLY A 610 13.31 -3.74 25.41
C GLY A 610 11.86 -3.62 25.94
N ASP A 611 11.59 -2.62 26.77
CA ASP A 611 10.28 -2.40 27.39
C ASP A 611 9.27 -1.79 26.40
N THR A 612 7.99 -1.96 26.71
CA THR A 612 6.88 -1.34 25.98
C THR A 612 6.95 0.19 26.07
N ILE A 613 6.77 0.87 24.95
CA ILE A 613 6.75 2.33 24.82
C ILE A 613 5.32 2.76 24.51
N ASN A 614 4.76 3.64 25.32
CA ASN A 614 3.44 4.20 25.07
C ASN A 614 3.53 5.36 24.07
N GLU A 615 2.72 5.29 23.03
CA GLU A 615 2.52 6.35 22.05
C GLU A 615 1.06 6.75 22.00
N ILE A 616 0.77 7.99 22.39
CA ILE A 616 -0.59 8.52 22.46
C ILE A 616 -0.86 9.38 21.22
N TYR A 617 -1.88 9.05 20.43
CA TYR A 617 -2.27 9.82 19.26
C TYR A 617 -3.16 11.02 19.66
N ARG A 618 -2.56 12.01 20.36
CA ARG A 618 -3.29 13.19 20.89
C ARG A 618 -3.77 14.16 19.82
N GLU A 619 -3.21 14.11 18.64
CA GLU A 619 -3.74 14.83 17.49
C GLU A 619 -5.12 14.31 17.08
N ASP A 620 -5.50 13.12 17.57
CA ASP A 620 -6.81 12.50 17.39
C ASP A 620 -7.20 12.42 15.89
N ILE A 621 -8.38 12.89 15.51
CA ILE A 621 -8.84 12.91 14.11
C ILE A 621 -8.11 13.95 13.24
N PHE A 622 -7.24 14.76 13.81
CA PHE A 622 -6.57 15.85 13.11
C PHE A 622 -5.20 15.41 12.54
N VAL A 623 -5.21 14.53 11.53
CA VAL A 623 -4.02 14.09 10.82
C VAL A 623 -3.88 14.85 9.49
N GLY A 624 -2.65 15.17 9.08
CA GLY A 624 -2.34 15.78 7.79
C GLY A 624 -2.97 17.15 7.58
N TYR A 625 -3.70 17.35 6.46
CA TYR A 625 -4.34 18.63 6.17
C TYR A 625 -5.39 19.03 7.21
N ARG A 626 -6.01 18.08 7.92
CA ARG A 626 -6.98 18.35 8.99
C ARG A 626 -6.31 19.09 10.15
N TRP A 627 -5.08 18.71 10.49
CA TRP A 627 -4.26 19.39 11.47
C TRP A 627 -3.82 20.77 10.97
N ALA A 628 -3.29 20.85 9.76
CA ALA A 628 -2.85 22.10 9.16
C ALA A 628 -3.97 23.14 9.06
N ASP A 629 -5.21 22.70 8.77
CA ASP A 629 -6.39 23.57 8.74
C ASP A 629 -6.78 24.04 10.14
N LYS A 630 -6.85 23.13 11.12
CA LYS A 630 -7.18 23.44 12.53
C LYS A 630 -6.21 24.46 13.11
N GLU A 631 -4.92 24.25 12.94
CA GLU A 631 -3.87 25.12 13.50
C GLU A 631 -3.52 26.31 12.59
N LYS A 632 -4.20 26.46 11.44
CA LYS A 632 -3.96 27.52 10.43
C LYS A 632 -2.51 27.57 9.93
N ILE A 633 -1.89 26.40 9.83
CA ILE A 633 -0.52 26.24 9.33
C ILE A 633 -0.55 26.29 7.80
N LYS A 634 0.39 27.03 7.20
CA LYS A 634 0.60 27.02 5.75
C LYS A 634 1.58 25.88 5.43
N PRO A 635 1.15 24.81 4.75
CA PRO A 635 2.05 23.75 4.34
C PRO A 635 3.00 24.23 3.24
N LEU A 636 4.10 23.51 3.02
CA LEU A 636 4.97 23.70 1.87
C LEU A 636 4.20 23.43 0.58
N PHE A 637 3.56 22.25 0.50
CA PHE A 637 2.57 21.90 -0.52
C PHE A 637 1.37 21.22 0.14
N PRO A 638 0.13 21.66 -0.17
CA PRO A 638 -1.05 21.11 0.49
C PRO A 638 -1.45 19.74 -0.07
N PHE A 639 -2.19 18.97 0.72
CA PHE A 639 -2.87 17.77 0.27
C PHE A 639 -3.70 18.03 -0.99
N GLY A 640 -3.62 17.13 -1.97
CA GLY A 640 -4.30 17.26 -3.26
C GLY A 640 -3.64 18.19 -4.26
N HIS A 641 -2.48 18.83 -3.91
CA HIS A 641 -1.76 19.74 -4.81
C HIS A 641 -1.09 18.99 -5.96
N GLY A 642 -1.11 19.60 -7.13
CA GLY A 642 -0.40 19.18 -8.32
C GLY A 642 -0.77 20.08 -9.50
N LEU A 643 0.23 20.49 -10.29
CA LEU A 643 0.10 21.36 -11.44
C LEU A 643 0.03 20.56 -12.75
N SER A 644 -0.28 21.24 -13.82
CA SER A 644 -0.35 20.71 -15.19
C SER A 644 0.40 21.64 -16.16
N TYR A 645 0.83 21.12 -17.32
CA TYR A 645 1.36 21.93 -18.41
C TYR A 645 0.26 22.65 -19.23
N THR A 646 -1.00 22.43 -18.87
CA THR A 646 -2.13 23.19 -19.40
C THR A 646 -2.82 23.97 -18.28
N THR A 647 -3.75 24.86 -18.64
CA THR A 647 -4.51 25.66 -17.69
C THR A 647 -5.98 25.29 -17.75
N PHE A 648 -6.66 25.41 -16.61
CA PHE A 648 -8.08 25.11 -16.50
C PHE A 648 -8.83 26.33 -15.96
N ALA A 649 -10.02 26.59 -16.51
CA ALA A 649 -11.00 27.51 -15.96
C ALA A 649 -12.13 26.73 -15.30
N TYR A 650 -12.66 27.29 -14.20
CA TYR A 650 -13.67 26.65 -13.38
C TYR A 650 -14.91 27.52 -13.32
N GLY A 651 -16.07 26.93 -13.62
CA GLY A 651 -17.36 27.57 -13.43
C GLY A 651 -17.73 27.70 -11.96
N LYS A 652 -18.82 28.41 -11.67
CA LYS A 652 -19.37 28.47 -10.32
C LYS A 652 -20.02 27.11 -9.98
N PRO A 653 -19.66 26.47 -8.88
CA PRO A 653 -20.30 25.22 -8.49
C PRO A 653 -21.74 25.45 -8.02
N SER A 654 -22.59 24.45 -8.23
CA SER A 654 -23.99 24.44 -7.83
C SER A 654 -24.38 23.09 -7.27
N ALA A 655 -25.44 23.05 -6.47
CA ALA A 655 -26.08 21.82 -6.01
C ALA A 655 -27.40 21.61 -6.75
N ASP A 656 -27.82 20.36 -6.90
CA ASP A 656 -29.12 19.97 -7.45
C ASP A 656 -30.27 20.34 -6.53
N LYS A 657 -30.01 20.45 -5.23
CA LYS A 657 -30.95 20.85 -4.18
C LYS A 657 -30.23 21.61 -3.05
N LYS A 658 -30.97 22.26 -2.17
CA LYS A 658 -30.43 22.99 -0.98
C LYS A 658 -30.56 22.21 0.30
N VAL A 659 -31.43 21.21 0.34
CA VAL A 659 -31.75 20.40 1.52
C VAL A 659 -31.75 18.94 1.12
N MET A 660 -31.13 18.10 1.91
CA MET A 660 -31.21 16.65 1.82
C MET A 660 -31.76 16.07 3.11
N THR A 661 -32.40 14.93 3.03
CA THR A 661 -32.82 14.11 4.17
C THR A 661 -31.85 12.95 4.40
N ALA A 662 -32.04 12.21 5.49
CA ALA A 662 -31.18 11.11 5.87
C ALA A 662 -31.10 9.97 4.82
N ASP A 663 -32.16 9.76 4.05
CA ASP A 663 -32.26 8.70 3.03
C ASP A 663 -32.01 9.20 1.59
N ASP A 664 -31.57 10.45 1.47
CA ASP A 664 -31.38 11.12 0.19
C ASP A 664 -29.89 11.29 -0.15
N THR A 665 -29.62 11.73 -1.38
CA THR A 665 -28.30 12.15 -1.84
C THR A 665 -28.36 13.58 -2.32
N ILE A 666 -27.21 14.26 -2.32
CA ILE A 666 -27.06 15.59 -2.91
C ILE A 666 -25.89 15.59 -3.89
N SER A 667 -26.08 16.22 -5.05
CA SER A 667 -25.10 16.29 -6.12
C SER A 667 -24.59 17.72 -6.31
N PHE A 668 -23.27 17.86 -6.41
CA PHE A 668 -22.61 19.12 -6.69
C PHE A 668 -21.95 19.07 -8.06
N THR A 669 -22.20 20.08 -8.88
CA THR A 669 -21.68 20.15 -10.25
C THR A 669 -20.87 21.42 -10.44
N ILE A 670 -19.70 21.26 -11.08
CA ILE A 670 -18.83 22.35 -11.52
C ILE A 670 -18.40 22.12 -12.96
N ASN A 671 -18.43 23.15 -13.79
CA ASN A 671 -17.87 23.08 -15.13
C ASN A 671 -16.35 23.31 -15.07
N VAL A 672 -15.62 22.48 -15.81
CA VAL A 672 -14.16 22.58 -15.95
C VAL A 672 -13.82 22.65 -17.44
N LYS A 673 -13.08 23.69 -17.82
CA LYS A 673 -12.64 23.92 -19.21
C LYS A 673 -11.13 23.93 -19.30
N ASN A 674 -10.57 23.19 -20.24
CA ASN A 674 -9.17 23.32 -20.59
C ASN A 674 -8.97 24.58 -21.45
N THR A 675 -8.28 25.58 -20.91
CA THR A 675 -8.01 26.87 -21.57
C THR A 675 -6.64 26.93 -22.22
N GLY A 676 -5.81 25.90 -22.07
CA GLY A 676 -4.49 25.83 -22.65
C GLY A 676 -4.49 25.11 -24.01
N THR A 677 -3.31 24.82 -24.52
CA THR A 677 -3.07 24.26 -25.87
C THR A 677 -2.73 22.77 -25.86
N ARG A 678 -2.68 22.13 -24.69
CA ARG A 678 -2.39 20.70 -24.51
C ARG A 678 -3.57 19.99 -23.88
N GLU A 679 -3.79 18.74 -24.26
CA GLU A 679 -4.67 17.85 -23.51
C GLU A 679 -4.15 17.70 -22.08
N GLY A 680 -5.05 17.69 -21.10
CA GLY A 680 -4.69 17.51 -19.69
C GLY A 680 -5.79 16.83 -18.89
N GLN A 681 -5.42 16.41 -17.70
CA GLN A 681 -6.35 15.85 -16.73
C GLN A 681 -6.37 16.71 -15.47
N GLU A 682 -7.56 16.91 -14.91
CA GLU A 682 -7.73 17.62 -13.64
C GLU A 682 -8.51 16.78 -12.65
N VAL A 683 -8.21 16.92 -11.35
CA VAL A 683 -8.92 16.24 -10.25
C VAL A 683 -9.75 17.27 -9.50
N ILE A 684 -11.06 17.15 -9.61
CA ILE A 684 -12.01 17.94 -8.83
C ILE A 684 -12.24 17.23 -7.50
N GLN A 685 -12.02 17.96 -6.40
CA GLN A 685 -12.07 17.47 -5.02
C GLN A 685 -13.23 18.12 -4.30
N LEU A 686 -14.06 17.31 -3.64
CA LEU A 686 -15.18 17.74 -2.83
C LEU A 686 -14.87 17.49 -1.36
N TYR A 687 -14.81 18.55 -0.60
CA TYR A 687 -14.70 18.52 0.84
C TYR A 687 -16.02 18.94 1.47
N VAL A 688 -16.34 18.38 2.61
CA VAL A 688 -17.51 18.79 3.43
C VAL A 688 -17.03 19.48 4.70
N SER A 689 -17.62 20.64 4.97
CA SER A 689 -17.44 21.41 6.20
C SER A 689 -18.74 21.41 6.99
N ASP A 690 -18.71 20.92 8.22
CA ASP A 690 -19.82 21.03 9.17
C ASP A 690 -19.72 22.38 9.90
N LYS A 691 -20.77 23.14 9.91
CA LYS A 691 -20.78 24.50 10.51
C LYS A 691 -21.09 24.49 11.99
N LYS A 692 -21.71 23.42 12.48
CA LYS A 692 -22.08 23.31 13.90
C LYS A 692 -22.31 21.84 14.27
N SER A 693 -21.31 21.24 14.87
CA SER A 693 -21.35 19.87 15.38
C SER A 693 -21.31 19.83 16.90
N SER A 694 -21.90 18.79 17.49
CA SER A 694 -21.86 18.54 18.94
C SER A 694 -20.44 18.16 19.41
N LEU A 695 -19.63 17.53 18.53
CA LEU A 695 -18.23 17.20 18.77
C LEU A 695 -17.30 18.02 17.86
N PRO A 696 -16.03 18.24 18.25
CA PRO A 696 -15.06 18.91 17.39
C PRO A 696 -14.92 18.19 16.05
N ARG A 697 -14.94 18.91 14.93
CA ARG A 697 -14.76 18.38 13.58
C ARG A 697 -13.63 19.10 12.86
N PRO A 698 -12.96 18.42 11.88
CA PRO A 698 -12.04 19.10 10.98
C PRO A 698 -12.75 20.27 10.26
N VAL A 699 -11.98 21.31 9.92
CA VAL A 699 -12.50 22.46 9.15
C VAL A 699 -13.21 22.00 7.87
N LYS A 700 -12.69 20.98 7.25
CA LYS A 700 -13.28 20.26 6.12
C LYS A 700 -12.66 18.88 5.97
N GLU A 701 -13.37 17.98 5.31
CA GLU A 701 -12.96 16.59 5.08
C GLU A 701 -13.24 16.19 3.64
N LEU A 702 -12.30 15.53 2.98
CA LEU A 702 -12.52 14.98 1.64
C LEU A 702 -13.64 13.92 1.68
N LYS A 703 -14.65 14.09 0.84
CA LYS A 703 -15.81 13.18 0.73
C LYS A 703 -16.15 12.83 -0.72
N GLY A 704 -15.38 13.32 -1.69
CA GLY A 704 -15.53 12.98 -3.09
C GLY A 704 -14.41 13.54 -3.95
N PHE A 705 -14.10 12.85 -5.03
CA PHE A 705 -13.23 13.37 -6.08
C PHE A 705 -13.56 12.74 -7.43
N LYS A 706 -13.19 13.43 -8.49
CA LYS A 706 -13.29 12.90 -9.85
C LYS A 706 -12.21 13.47 -10.74
N LYS A 707 -11.46 12.59 -11.39
CA LYS A 707 -10.48 12.94 -12.40
C LYS A 707 -11.14 13.03 -13.75
N VAL A 708 -10.88 14.09 -14.51
CA VAL A 708 -11.46 14.31 -15.84
C VAL A 708 -10.37 14.66 -16.83
N LYS A 709 -10.46 14.09 -18.01
CA LYS A 709 -9.58 14.34 -19.15
C LYS A 709 -10.25 15.32 -20.12
N LEU A 710 -9.52 16.36 -20.53
CA LEU A 710 -10.01 17.45 -21.35
C LEU A 710 -9.04 17.78 -22.49
N ALA A 711 -9.51 17.72 -23.72
CA ALA A 711 -8.79 18.25 -24.87
C ALA A 711 -8.68 19.80 -24.81
N PRO A 712 -7.76 20.42 -25.54
CA PRO A 712 -7.70 21.89 -25.64
C PRO A 712 -9.05 22.50 -26.02
N GLY A 713 -9.52 23.47 -25.22
CA GLY A 713 -10.82 24.14 -25.43
C GLY A 713 -12.05 23.34 -24.94
N GLU A 714 -11.91 22.08 -24.62
CA GLU A 714 -13.01 21.24 -24.15
C GLU A 714 -13.47 21.66 -22.74
N GLU A 715 -14.79 21.62 -22.54
CA GLU A 715 -15.46 21.88 -21.26
C GLU A 715 -16.32 20.70 -20.87
N LYS A 716 -16.24 20.27 -19.61
CA LYS A 716 -17.06 19.19 -19.04
C LYS A 716 -17.68 19.62 -17.72
N ALA A 717 -18.92 19.21 -17.51
CA ALA A 717 -19.57 19.25 -16.21
C ALA A 717 -19.08 18.06 -15.37
N VAL A 718 -18.54 18.34 -14.20
CA VAL A 718 -18.10 17.35 -13.21
C VAL A 718 -19.07 17.34 -12.06
N THR A 719 -19.73 16.19 -11.86
CA THR A 719 -20.71 16.00 -10.78
C THR A 719 -20.16 15.02 -9.75
N LEU A 720 -20.25 15.41 -8.49
CA LEU A 720 -19.88 14.65 -7.30
C LEU A 720 -21.11 14.53 -6.40
N THR A 721 -21.45 13.29 -6.03
CA THR A 721 -22.66 13.00 -5.23
C THR A 721 -22.24 12.44 -3.88
N ILE A 722 -22.88 12.91 -2.82
CA ILE A 722 -22.69 12.43 -1.45
C ILE A 722 -24.01 12.01 -0.83
N ASP A 723 -23.94 11.15 0.14
CA ASP A 723 -25.04 10.69 0.98
C ASP A 723 -24.83 11.11 2.45
N LYS A 724 -25.70 10.67 3.34
CA LYS A 724 -25.62 10.91 4.79
C LYS A 724 -24.29 10.45 5.40
N LYS A 725 -23.68 9.36 4.89
CA LYS A 725 -22.41 8.84 5.42
C LYS A 725 -21.28 9.85 5.29
N ALA A 726 -21.28 10.64 4.21
CA ALA A 726 -20.30 11.70 4.00
C ALA A 726 -20.37 12.82 5.06
N LEU A 727 -21.51 12.98 5.73
CA LEU A 727 -21.76 13.99 6.77
C LEU A 727 -21.51 13.43 8.18
N SER A 728 -21.34 12.12 8.32
CA SER A 728 -21.25 11.44 9.61
C SER A 728 -19.88 11.59 10.26
N PHE A 729 -19.88 11.57 11.58
CA PHE A 729 -18.74 11.40 12.46
C PHE A 729 -19.01 10.25 13.42
N PHE A 730 -17.98 9.73 14.08
CA PHE A 730 -18.14 8.67 15.07
C PHE A 730 -18.28 9.28 16.47
N ASP A 731 -19.39 8.98 17.15
CA ASP A 731 -19.61 9.35 18.54
C ASP A 731 -19.08 8.21 19.42
N ASP A 732 -17.95 8.44 20.09
CA ASP A 732 -17.26 7.44 20.91
C ASP A 732 -17.97 7.12 22.22
N VAL A 733 -18.81 8.03 22.71
CA VAL A 733 -19.67 7.80 23.89
C VAL A 733 -20.84 6.87 23.57
N LYS A 734 -21.49 7.09 22.43
CA LYS A 734 -22.61 6.25 21.95
C LYS A 734 -22.14 5.02 21.16
N HIS A 735 -20.90 5.02 20.75
CA HIS A 735 -20.29 4.00 19.91
C HIS A 735 -21.03 3.79 18.58
N GLU A 736 -21.41 4.89 17.92
CA GLU A 736 -22.15 4.86 16.66
C GLU A 736 -21.78 6.01 15.71
N TRP A 737 -22.01 5.79 14.41
CA TRP A 737 -21.89 6.81 13.39
C TRP A 737 -23.11 7.72 13.39
N MET A 738 -22.89 9.03 13.54
CA MET A 738 -23.93 10.05 13.60
C MET A 738 -23.77 11.09 12.51
N ALA A 739 -24.89 11.52 11.91
CA ALA A 739 -24.99 12.72 11.11
C ALA A 739 -26.06 13.62 11.75
N GLU A 740 -25.68 14.77 12.21
CA GLU A 740 -26.58 15.72 12.87
C GLU A 740 -27.29 16.60 11.85
N PRO A 741 -28.61 16.85 11.99
CA PRO A 741 -29.29 17.86 11.20
C PRO A 741 -28.62 19.23 11.38
N GLY A 742 -28.39 19.93 10.28
CA GLY A 742 -27.70 21.21 10.36
C GLY A 742 -27.24 21.75 9.02
N LYS A 743 -26.46 22.84 9.10
CA LYS A 743 -25.91 23.53 7.93
C LYS A 743 -24.51 23.03 7.63
N PHE A 744 -24.29 22.67 6.38
CA PHE A 744 -23.03 22.21 5.84
C PHE A 744 -22.59 23.08 4.66
N GLU A 745 -21.32 22.97 4.31
CA GLU A 745 -20.77 23.53 3.07
C GLU A 745 -20.06 22.43 2.27
N ALA A 746 -20.39 22.32 1.00
CA ALA A 746 -19.59 21.62 0.02
C ALA A 746 -18.50 22.57 -0.49
N VAL A 747 -17.26 22.25 -0.18
CA VAL A 747 -16.07 23.02 -0.55
C VAL A 747 -15.41 22.32 -1.72
N ILE A 748 -15.53 22.90 -2.91
CA ILE A 748 -15.03 22.31 -4.16
C ILE A 748 -13.71 22.98 -4.54
N GLY A 749 -12.69 22.17 -4.80
CA GLY A 749 -11.36 22.65 -5.11
C GLY A 749 -10.56 21.68 -5.97
N THR A 750 -9.29 22.02 -6.21
CA THR A 750 -8.28 21.19 -6.89
C THR A 750 -7.16 20.78 -5.93
N SER A 751 -7.24 21.25 -4.70
CA SER A 751 -6.46 20.81 -3.53
C SER A 751 -7.18 21.23 -2.26
N SER A 752 -6.68 20.83 -1.09
CA SER A 752 -7.22 21.29 0.20
C SER A 752 -7.10 22.81 0.44
N ARG A 753 -6.32 23.51 -0.39
CA ARG A 753 -6.09 24.97 -0.29
C ARG A 753 -6.48 25.76 -1.55
N ASP A 754 -6.59 25.12 -2.69
CA ASP A 754 -7.00 25.75 -3.95
C ASP A 754 -8.52 25.55 -4.16
N ILE A 755 -9.31 26.39 -3.50
CA ILE A 755 -10.78 26.30 -3.48
C ILE A 755 -11.36 27.08 -4.66
N LYS A 756 -12.19 26.42 -5.45
CA LYS A 756 -12.87 26.98 -6.63
C LYS A 756 -14.28 27.48 -6.33
N GLY A 757 -14.90 26.99 -5.26
CA GLY A 757 -16.17 27.51 -4.79
C GLY A 757 -16.74 26.74 -3.60
N ILE A 758 -17.73 27.36 -2.97
CA ILE A 758 -18.41 26.83 -1.79
C ILE A 758 -19.91 26.85 -2.04
N VAL A 759 -20.58 25.74 -1.77
CA VAL A 759 -22.03 25.59 -1.91
C VAL A 759 -22.63 25.21 -0.57
N PRO A 760 -23.43 26.10 0.08
CA PRO A 760 -24.10 25.78 1.31
C PRO A 760 -25.29 24.85 1.07
N PHE A 761 -25.51 23.91 2.00
CA PHE A 761 -26.67 23.02 2.00
C PHE A 761 -27.05 22.63 3.45
N GLU A 762 -28.16 21.94 3.61
CA GLU A 762 -28.72 21.57 4.92
C GLU A 762 -29.08 20.09 4.94
N LEU A 763 -28.77 19.40 6.02
CA LEU A 763 -29.33 18.07 6.35
C LEU A 763 -30.53 18.27 7.30
N ARG A 764 -31.67 17.61 7.00
CA ARG A 764 -32.87 17.56 7.84
C ARG A 764 -33.25 16.14 8.21
#